data_c47e81554078571d71685d9b383bad1b
#
_entry.id   c47e81554078571d71685d9b383bad1b
#
_cell.length_a   1.000
_cell.length_b   1.000
_cell.length_c   1.000
_cell.angle_alpha   90.00
_cell.angle_beta   90.00
_cell.angle_gamma   90.00
#
_symmetry.space_group_name_H-M   'P 1'
#
loop_
_entity.id
_entity.type
_entity.pdbx_description
1 polymer ?
#
loop_
_entity_poly.entity_id
_entity_poly.type
_entity_poly.pdbx_seq_one_letter_code
_entity_poly.pdbx_strand_id
1 'polypeptide(L)'
;MDIKKLTAKQKVKLIMGADFWTNYDLDGAIYKFVVSDGPVGLRQPIDRTTTEQHDCIKSVAYPSFQMLSQTWDTALAYKMGKSLGNDCIEQKVDILLAPGVNIKRLPTCGRNFEYLSEDPLIAGEFAKEYIEGVQSMHVGCALKHYCANNCERSRHWISSEVDERTLREIYIKPFEIASKAKPWTVMSAYNLVNGVRMSEHKKLYSLLREEFGFDGMIMSDWEAVKDSEASLNAGLDWEMPYNAEHQKQMLDKADKLDAAKLDESAARVIALAERCESESKLRKSDMTLEQRRAVALEIEEEGITLLKNDGVLPIKGGKTVVTGAAAKNYYFGGGSSNVYPEREFEPLATALVNEGADAYYTDSVWEATGHQANLSNLKNAVAEAAKADCTVICVGNPNTCEYESADRQQIKLSKEEELAIVSLAEASEKIIVVVYAGAAVDMSGWIDEVDAVVWAGYGGEYVNKAVARVLTGKVNPSGKLTETFPLALEDVPAENAYSDEAVMLYSEGLNVGYRYFDTFGVPVLFPFGFGLSYSQFSYCNLSVEKCGNDVKLCFDIENLSDIDGKEVAQVYVREITSEVYRPYKELKAFKKVFVKARNKTRVEITLDRSAFAYYSVAKDCWTVHGGVFEILVGASSENILLKNKIVID
;
A
#
# COMPACT_ATOMS: atom_id res chain seq x y z
N MET A 1 -12.18 -10.72 -33.10
CA MET A 1 -11.39 -11.45 -34.15
C MET A 1 -11.55 -12.96 -33.98
N ASP A 2 -11.61 -13.77 -35.09
CA ASP A 2 -11.74 -15.23 -34.98
C ASP A 2 -10.36 -15.89 -34.85
N ILE A 3 -10.03 -16.36 -33.65
CA ILE A 3 -8.75 -16.99 -33.28
C ILE A 3 -8.40 -18.21 -34.18
N LYS A 4 -9.40 -18.93 -34.72
CA LYS A 4 -9.22 -20.11 -35.57
C LYS A 4 -8.62 -19.76 -36.95
N LYS A 5 -8.67 -18.51 -37.35
CA LYS A 5 -8.10 -18.02 -38.61
C LYS A 5 -6.63 -17.59 -38.49
N LEU A 6 -6.11 -17.50 -37.25
CA LEU A 6 -4.73 -17.11 -36.99
C LEU A 6 -3.80 -18.31 -37.09
N THR A 7 -2.63 -18.10 -37.68
CA THR A 7 -1.54 -19.07 -37.67
C THR A 7 -0.94 -19.18 -36.25
N ALA A 8 -0.31 -20.30 -35.92
CA ALA A 8 0.40 -20.47 -34.65
C ALA A 8 1.42 -19.35 -34.38
N LYS A 9 2.14 -18.90 -35.42
CA LYS A 9 3.10 -17.78 -35.32
C LYS A 9 2.44 -16.43 -34.98
N GLN A 10 1.25 -16.16 -35.50
CA GLN A 10 0.50 -14.95 -35.15
C GLN A 10 0.03 -15.01 -33.68
N LYS A 11 -0.43 -16.17 -33.21
CA LYS A 11 -0.84 -16.38 -31.82
C LYS A 11 0.35 -16.23 -30.86
N VAL A 12 1.54 -16.77 -31.22
CA VAL A 12 2.78 -16.56 -30.46
C VAL A 12 3.11 -15.08 -30.32
N LYS A 13 3.00 -14.28 -31.39
CA LYS A 13 3.19 -12.83 -31.28
C LYS A 13 2.20 -12.19 -30.30
N LEU A 14 0.93 -12.59 -30.30
CA LEU A 14 -0.08 -12.01 -29.42
C LEU A 14 0.20 -12.22 -27.94
N ILE A 15 0.71 -13.38 -27.55
CA ILE A 15 0.99 -13.73 -26.17
C ILE A 15 2.31 -13.15 -25.63
N MET A 16 2.97 -12.30 -26.41
CA MET A 16 4.24 -11.64 -26.06
C MET A 16 4.13 -10.14 -26.27
N GLY A 17 4.88 -9.35 -25.51
CA GLY A 17 4.97 -7.90 -25.69
C GLY A 17 5.50 -7.53 -27.07
N ALA A 18 4.91 -6.51 -27.69
CA ALA A 18 5.43 -5.96 -28.94
C ALA A 18 6.63 -5.03 -28.72
N ASP A 19 6.63 -4.37 -27.59
CA ASP A 19 7.67 -3.49 -27.07
C ASP A 19 7.67 -3.54 -25.53
N PHE A 20 8.09 -2.49 -24.86
CA PHE A 20 8.11 -2.43 -23.40
C PHE A 20 6.73 -2.14 -22.78
N TRP A 21 5.74 -1.64 -23.57
CA TRP A 21 4.47 -1.11 -23.05
C TRP A 21 3.22 -1.53 -23.81
N THR A 22 3.35 -2.28 -24.93
CA THR A 22 2.21 -2.53 -25.80
C THR A 22 2.14 -3.97 -26.29
N ASN A 23 0.94 -4.39 -26.71
CA ASN A 23 0.72 -5.65 -27.42
C ASN A 23 1.00 -5.54 -28.93
N TYR A 24 1.17 -6.69 -29.59
CA TYR A 24 1.12 -6.76 -31.06
C TYR A 24 -0.30 -6.50 -31.58
N ASP A 25 -0.40 -5.64 -32.58
CA ASP A 25 -1.66 -5.29 -33.23
C ASP A 25 -1.98 -6.11 -34.50
N LEU A 26 -1.06 -7.01 -34.92
CA LEU A 26 -1.16 -7.82 -36.12
C LEU A 26 -1.47 -6.98 -37.38
N ASP A 27 -0.63 -5.98 -37.65
CA ASP A 27 -0.76 -5.03 -38.77
C ASP A 27 -2.10 -4.23 -38.75
N GLY A 28 -2.53 -3.84 -37.56
CA GLY A 28 -3.75 -3.07 -37.32
C GLY A 28 -5.03 -3.89 -37.29
N ALA A 29 -4.92 -5.23 -37.24
CA ALA A 29 -6.09 -6.11 -37.20
C ALA A 29 -6.75 -6.19 -35.82
N ILE A 30 -6.03 -5.83 -34.74
CA ILE A 30 -6.53 -5.69 -33.38
C ILE A 30 -6.05 -4.38 -32.76
N TYR A 31 -6.77 -3.90 -31.76
CA TYR A 31 -6.42 -2.66 -31.05
C TYR A 31 -5.07 -2.79 -30.34
N LYS A 32 -4.19 -1.80 -30.51
CA LYS A 32 -2.93 -1.69 -29.80
C LYS A 32 -3.16 -0.98 -28.47
N PHE A 33 -3.29 -1.74 -27.37
CA PHE A 33 -3.45 -1.16 -26.05
C PHE A 33 -2.10 -0.82 -25.41
N VAL A 34 -2.13 0.16 -24.52
CA VAL A 34 -0.98 0.68 -23.79
C VAL A 34 -1.13 0.41 -22.31
N VAL A 35 -0.11 -0.18 -21.70
CA VAL A 35 0.01 -0.30 -20.24
C VAL A 35 0.99 0.73 -19.70
N SER A 36 0.86 1.14 -18.45
CA SER A 36 1.78 2.10 -17.82
C SER A 36 1.90 1.86 -16.32
N ASP A 37 3.10 2.06 -15.80
CA ASP A 37 3.33 2.18 -14.35
C ASP A 37 2.64 3.41 -13.78
N GLY A 38 2.56 3.45 -12.45
CA GLY A 38 2.14 4.62 -11.71
C GLY A 38 0.97 4.40 -10.75
N PRO A 39 1.13 3.55 -9.73
CA PRO A 39 0.07 3.27 -8.75
C PRO A 39 -0.32 4.51 -7.93
N VAL A 40 0.60 5.47 -7.78
CA VAL A 40 0.44 6.70 -6.99
C VAL A 40 0.70 7.97 -7.81
N GLY A 41 0.61 7.86 -9.12
CA GLY A 41 0.82 8.95 -10.10
C GLY A 41 1.36 8.33 -11.38
N LEU A 42 0.70 8.60 -12.50
CA LEU A 42 0.99 7.95 -13.77
C LEU A 42 2.44 8.18 -14.18
N ARG A 43 3.17 7.11 -14.49
CA ARG A 43 4.57 7.13 -14.89
C ARG A 43 4.72 6.61 -16.30
N GLN A 44 4.47 7.47 -17.27
CA GLN A 44 4.58 7.14 -18.67
C GLN A 44 5.82 7.80 -19.29
N PRO A 45 6.73 7.03 -19.93
CA PRO A 45 7.86 7.62 -20.63
C PRO A 45 7.39 8.50 -21.79
N ILE A 46 8.11 9.61 -22.03
CA ILE A 46 7.84 10.50 -23.16
C ILE A 46 8.08 9.74 -24.47
N ASP A 47 9.16 8.98 -24.54
CA ASP A 47 9.45 8.06 -25.64
C ASP A 47 9.19 6.61 -25.21
N ARG A 48 8.11 6.02 -25.70
CA ARG A 48 7.71 4.64 -25.41
C ARG A 48 8.56 3.58 -26.10
N THR A 49 9.46 3.97 -27.00
CA THR A 49 10.35 3.03 -27.71
C THR A 49 11.60 2.70 -26.91
N THR A 50 11.90 3.47 -25.88
CA THR A 50 13.05 3.24 -24.99
C THR A 50 12.66 2.45 -23.75
N THR A 51 13.60 1.66 -23.22
CA THR A 51 13.53 1.04 -21.90
C THR A 51 13.98 2.00 -20.79
N GLU A 52 14.59 3.14 -21.15
CA GLU A 52 14.99 4.16 -20.20
C GLU A 52 13.79 4.90 -19.68
N GLN A 53 13.63 4.95 -18.36
CA GLN A 53 12.46 5.52 -17.68
C GLN A 53 12.79 6.86 -16.98
N HIS A 54 13.81 7.58 -17.49
CA HIS A 54 14.28 8.82 -16.86
C HIS A 54 13.45 10.04 -17.27
N ASP A 55 12.91 10.05 -18.49
CA ASP A 55 12.09 11.14 -18.99
C ASP A 55 10.63 10.70 -19.11
N CYS A 56 9.85 10.98 -18.06
CA CYS A 56 8.44 10.66 -18.01
C CYS A 56 7.56 11.92 -18.14
N ILE A 57 6.34 11.72 -18.63
CA ILE A 57 5.33 12.77 -18.65
C ILE A 57 5.01 13.12 -17.20
N LYS A 58 4.99 14.41 -16.90
CA LYS A 58 4.61 14.90 -15.56
C LYS A 58 3.16 14.56 -15.25
N SER A 59 2.90 14.24 -13.99
CA SER A 59 1.61 13.78 -13.49
C SER A 59 1.32 14.33 -12.10
N VAL A 60 0.08 14.25 -11.65
CA VAL A 60 -0.25 14.46 -10.24
C VAL A 60 0.43 13.38 -9.42
N ALA A 61 1.14 13.76 -8.38
CA ALA A 61 1.70 12.84 -7.40
C ALA A 61 0.71 12.67 -6.24
N TYR A 62 0.06 11.52 -6.20
CA TYR A 62 -0.80 11.12 -5.09
C TYR A 62 0.03 10.54 -3.95
N PRO A 63 -0.52 10.47 -2.72
CA PRO A 63 0.14 9.78 -1.62
C PRO A 63 0.39 8.30 -1.91
N SER A 64 1.41 7.73 -1.26
CA SER A 64 1.71 6.31 -1.30
C SER A 64 0.51 5.46 -0.86
N PHE A 65 0.50 4.18 -1.23
CA PHE A 65 -0.55 3.26 -0.77
C PHE A 65 -0.52 3.05 0.75
N GLN A 66 0.65 3.15 1.38
CA GLN A 66 0.73 3.20 2.83
C GLN A 66 -0.12 4.34 3.39
N MET A 67 0.08 5.58 2.91
CA MET A 67 -0.68 6.73 3.40
C MET A 67 -2.16 6.63 3.04
N LEU A 68 -2.49 6.13 1.85
CA LEU A 68 -3.88 5.88 1.47
C LEU A 68 -4.58 4.94 2.45
N SER A 69 -3.96 3.82 2.80
CA SER A 69 -4.54 2.86 3.74
C SER A 69 -4.65 3.42 5.17
N GLN A 70 -3.71 4.28 5.59
CA GLN A 70 -3.76 4.97 6.88
C GLN A 70 -4.96 5.91 7.04
N THR A 71 -5.62 6.26 5.95
CA THR A 71 -6.91 6.98 6.03
C THR A 71 -8.02 6.12 6.65
N TRP A 72 -7.95 4.79 6.56
CA TRP A 72 -9.03 3.84 6.93
C TRP A 72 -10.38 4.18 6.29
N ASP A 73 -10.35 4.87 5.16
CA ASP A 73 -11.52 5.26 4.37
C ASP A 73 -11.38 4.75 2.93
N THR A 74 -12.04 3.65 2.63
CA THR A 74 -12.00 3.01 1.31
C THR A 74 -12.62 3.88 0.21
N ALA A 75 -13.51 4.84 0.57
CA ALA A 75 -14.04 5.78 -0.40
C ALA A 75 -12.95 6.70 -0.98
N LEU A 76 -11.87 6.98 -0.21
CA LEU A 76 -10.71 7.72 -0.71
C LEU A 76 -9.90 6.88 -1.70
N ALA A 77 -9.85 5.56 -1.53
CA ALA A 77 -9.24 4.67 -2.52
C ALA A 77 -10.00 4.71 -3.85
N TYR A 78 -11.33 4.69 -3.82
CA TYR A 78 -12.16 4.90 -5.02
C TYR A 78 -11.90 6.25 -5.68
N LYS A 79 -11.86 7.35 -4.89
CA LYS A 79 -11.57 8.71 -5.41
C LYS A 79 -10.20 8.78 -6.06
N MET A 80 -9.16 8.20 -5.43
CA MET A 80 -7.82 8.14 -5.99
C MET A 80 -7.78 7.35 -7.29
N GLY A 81 -8.40 6.17 -7.31
CA GLY A 81 -8.51 5.36 -8.52
C GLY A 81 -9.20 6.11 -9.65
N LYS A 82 -10.32 6.80 -9.36
CA LYS A 82 -11.03 7.62 -10.34
C LYS A 82 -10.15 8.78 -10.87
N SER A 83 -9.39 9.42 -9.99
CA SER A 83 -8.47 10.49 -10.37
C SER A 83 -7.38 9.99 -11.31
N LEU A 84 -6.74 8.85 -10.99
CA LEU A 84 -5.75 8.20 -11.84
C LEU A 84 -6.33 7.71 -13.18
N GLY A 85 -7.58 7.25 -13.19
CA GLY A 85 -8.30 6.93 -14.41
C GLY A 85 -8.44 8.14 -15.34
N ASN A 86 -8.65 9.36 -14.80
CA ASN A 86 -8.62 10.59 -15.57
C ASN A 86 -7.21 10.91 -16.12
N ASP A 87 -6.15 10.71 -15.33
CA ASP A 87 -4.77 10.88 -15.79
C ASP A 87 -4.45 9.89 -16.93
N CYS A 88 -4.89 8.65 -16.83
CA CYS A 88 -4.76 7.64 -17.88
C CYS A 88 -5.45 8.05 -19.18
N ILE A 89 -6.66 8.62 -19.11
CA ILE A 89 -7.38 9.12 -20.29
C ILE A 89 -6.58 10.23 -20.97
N GLU A 90 -6.08 11.20 -20.20
CA GLU A 90 -5.31 12.34 -20.73
C GLU A 90 -3.99 11.89 -21.39
N GLN A 91 -3.32 10.90 -20.79
CA GLN A 91 -2.07 10.36 -21.30
C GLN A 91 -2.23 9.16 -22.24
N LYS A 92 -3.48 8.77 -22.60
CA LYS A 92 -3.81 7.68 -23.52
C LYS A 92 -3.24 6.33 -23.07
N VAL A 93 -3.43 5.99 -21.80
CA VAL A 93 -3.11 4.70 -21.21
C VAL A 93 -4.40 3.87 -21.10
N ASP A 94 -4.33 2.61 -21.48
CA ASP A 94 -5.48 1.70 -21.45
C ASP A 94 -5.55 0.89 -20.17
N ILE A 95 -4.40 0.56 -19.58
CA ILE A 95 -4.30 -0.27 -18.38
C ILE A 95 -3.26 0.32 -17.45
N LEU A 96 -3.66 0.63 -16.24
CA LEU A 96 -2.78 1.05 -15.16
C LEU A 96 -2.22 -0.19 -14.44
N LEU A 97 -0.88 -0.29 -14.30
CA LEU A 97 -0.20 -1.38 -13.61
C LEU A 97 -0.28 -1.21 -12.09
N ALA A 98 -1.48 -1.31 -11.56
CA ALA A 98 -1.85 -1.11 -10.16
C ALA A 98 -3.20 -1.78 -9.86
N PRO A 99 -3.56 -1.98 -8.57
CA PRO A 99 -2.79 -1.73 -7.35
C PRO A 99 -1.87 -2.88 -6.93
N GLY A 100 -0.83 -2.59 -6.15
CA GLY A 100 -0.02 -3.57 -5.45
C GLY A 100 -0.65 -3.93 -4.09
N VAL A 101 -0.80 -5.25 -3.82
CA VAL A 101 -1.51 -5.75 -2.62
C VAL A 101 -0.71 -6.75 -1.80
N ASN A 102 0.59 -6.86 -2.04
CA ASN A 102 1.43 -7.75 -1.25
C ASN A 102 1.44 -7.32 0.23
N ILE A 103 1.48 -8.30 1.12
CA ILE A 103 1.45 -8.05 2.57
C ILE A 103 2.78 -7.47 3.03
N LYS A 104 2.73 -6.45 3.87
CA LYS A 104 3.91 -5.90 4.56
C LYS A 104 4.37 -6.88 5.64
N ARG A 105 5.12 -7.87 5.22
CA ARG A 105 5.62 -8.97 6.06
C ARG A 105 6.88 -8.58 6.83
N LEU A 106 7.79 -7.91 6.11
CA LEU A 106 9.06 -7.42 6.63
C LEU A 106 9.08 -5.90 6.54
N PRO A 107 9.34 -5.16 7.62
CA PRO A 107 9.42 -3.71 7.57
C PRO A 107 10.59 -3.21 6.71
N THR A 108 11.55 -4.08 6.40
CA THR A 108 12.71 -3.80 5.54
C THR A 108 12.41 -3.93 4.04
N CYS A 109 11.28 -4.52 3.63
CA CYS A 109 10.97 -4.66 2.19
C CYS A 109 10.94 -3.30 1.48
N GLY A 110 11.75 -3.16 0.43
CA GLY A 110 11.96 -1.89 -0.28
C GLY A 110 10.71 -1.33 -0.97
N ARG A 111 9.70 -2.16 -1.24
CA ARG A 111 8.43 -1.77 -1.87
C ARG A 111 7.27 -1.59 -0.89
N ASN A 112 7.51 -1.58 0.43
CA ASN A 112 6.43 -1.41 1.41
C ASN A 112 5.62 -0.13 1.22
N PHE A 113 6.23 0.95 0.73
CA PHE A 113 5.54 2.22 0.45
C PHE A 113 4.43 2.08 -0.59
N GLU A 114 4.55 1.14 -1.55
CA GLU A 114 3.54 0.89 -2.58
C GLU A 114 2.55 -0.23 -2.21
N TYR A 115 2.64 -0.79 -1.00
CA TYR A 115 1.71 -1.77 -0.47
C TYR A 115 0.86 -1.17 0.65
N LEU A 116 -0.34 -1.71 0.83
CA LEU A 116 -1.36 -1.12 1.68
C LEU A 116 -1.17 -1.45 3.17
N SER A 117 -0.97 -2.71 3.54
CA SER A 117 -1.02 -3.14 4.94
C SER A 117 -0.31 -4.46 5.21
N GLU A 118 -0.05 -4.74 6.50
CA GLU A 118 0.25 -6.08 7.01
C GLU A 118 -1.02 -6.93 7.17
N ASP A 119 -2.21 -6.31 7.11
CA ASP A 119 -3.49 -7.00 7.24
C ASP A 119 -4.15 -7.24 5.88
N PRO A 120 -4.52 -8.50 5.55
CA PRO A 120 -5.09 -8.85 4.25
C PRO A 120 -6.47 -8.24 3.98
N LEU A 121 -7.27 -7.91 5.02
CA LEU A 121 -8.56 -7.26 4.84
C LEU A 121 -8.37 -5.82 4.36
N ILE A 122 -7.50 -5.06 5.03
CA ILE A 122 -7.17 -3.68 4.62
C ILE A 122 -6.62 -3.68 3.19
N ALA A 123 -5.63 -4.54 2.92
CA ALA A 123 -5.01 -4.60 1.59
C ALA A 123 -6.04 -4.93 0.49
N GLY A 124 -6.94 -5.88 0.75
CA GLY A 124 -7.96 -6.30 -0.21
C GLY A 124 -9.06 -5.27 -0.44
N GLU A 125 -9.64 -4.70 0.63
CA GLU A 125 -10.77 -3.76 0.51
C GLU A 125 -10.34 -2.42 -0.12
N PHE A 126 -9.17 -1.88 0.25
CA PHE A 126 -8.64 -0.67 -0.39
C PHE A 126 -8.32 -0.89 -1.87
N ALA A 127 -7.72 -2.03 -2.20
CA ALA A 127 -7.42 -2.37 -3.59
C ALA A 127 -8.69 -2.56 -4.43
N LYS A 128 -9.73 -3.18 -3.87
CA LYS A 128 -11.03 -3.35 -4.53
C LYS A 128 -11.62 -2.00 -4.93
N GLU A 129 -11.75 -1.07 -3.99
CA GLU A 129 -12.31 0.25 -4.24
C GLU A 129 -11.43 1.09 -5.21
N TYR A 130 -10.10 0.97 -5.10
CA TYR A 130 -9.19 1.60 -6.06
C TYR A 130 -9.42 1.10 -7.50
N ILE A 131 -9.52 -0.23 -7.69
CA ILE A 131 -9.81 -0.83 -9.00
C ILE A 131 -11.16 -0.35 -9.53
N GLU A 132 -12.19 -0.34 -8.69
CA GLU A 132 -13.52 0.17 -9.06
C GLU A 132 -13.45 1.64 -9.49
N GLY A 133 -12.67 2.46 -8.79
CA GLY A 133 -12.43 3.86 -9.14
C GLY A 133 -11.78 4.02 -10.52
N VAL A 134 -10.66 3.34 -10.79
CA VAL A 134 -9.98 3.40 -12.09
C VAL A 134 -10.89 2.90 -13.20
N GLN A 135 -11.54 1.74 -13.00
CA GLN A 135 -12.38 1.10 -14.02
C GLN A 135 -13.68 1.88 -14.26
N SER A 136 -14.14 2.72 -13.32
CA SER A 136 -15.26 3.65 -13.56
C SER A 136 -14.98 4.67 -14.67
N MET A 137 -13.69 4.88 -14.99
CA MET A 137 -13.23 5.76 -16.05
C MET A 137 -12.93 5.01 -17.36
N HIS A 138 -13.38 3.76 -17.51
CA HIS A 138 -13.15 2.93 -18.70
C HIS A 138 -11.66 2.63 -18.95
N VAL A 139 -10.86 2.56 -17.89
CA VAL A 139 -9.44 2.21 -17.89
C VAL A 139 -9.24 0.93 -17.08
N GLY A 140 -8.44 0.00 -17.56
CA GLY A 140 -8.17 -1.26 -16.87
C GLY A 140 -7.17 -1.12 -15.73
N CYS A 141 -7.17 -2.09 -14.82
CA CYS A 141 -6.17 -2.29 -13.78
C CYS A 141 -5.44 -3.61 -13.93
N ALA A 142 -4.18 -3.64 -13.50
CA ALA A 142 -3.42 -4.86 -13.29
C ALA A 142 -3.19 -5.06 -11.79
N LEU A 143 -3.99 -5.92 -11.16
CA LEU A 143 -3.84 -6.29 -9.76
C LEU A 143 -2.53 -7.07 -9.57
N LYS A 144 -1.63 -6.58 -8.67
CA LYS A 144 -0.25 -7.08 -8.57
C LYS A 144 0.26 -7.19 -7.13
N HIS A 145 1.32 -7.92 -6.85
CA HIS A 145 2.00 -8.92 -7.67
C HIS A 145 1.57 -10.32 -7.19
N TYR A 146 0.94 -11.09 -8.00
CA TYR A 146 0.37 -12.40 -7.63
C TYR A 146 1.45 -13.47 -7.71
N CYS A 147 1.90 -14.08 -6.56
CA CYS A 147 1.66 -13.72 -5.16
C CYS A 147 2.95 -13.91 -4.32
N ALA A 148 2.87 -13.59 -3.02
CA ALA A 148 3.93 -13.78 -2.03
C ALA A 148 5.29 -13.16 -2.39
N ASN A 149 5.29 -12.01 -3.08
CA ASN A 149 6.47 -11.18 -3.31
C ASN A 149 6.58 -10.15 -2.18
N ASN A 150 7.22 -10.53 -1.07
CA ASN A 150 7.28 -9.75 0.17
C ASN A 150 8.71 -9.30 0.53
N CYS A 151 9.64 -9.43 -0.39
CA CYS A 151 11.00 -8.88 -0.33
C CYS A 151 11.55 -8.62 -1.74
N GLU A 152 12.51 -7.72 -1.84
CA GLU A 152 13.14 -7.38 -3.11
C GLU A 152 14.48 -8.11 -3.32
N ARG A 153 15.12 -8.55 -2.23
CA ARG A 153 16.37 -9.29 -2.29
C ARG A 153 16.20 -10.58 -3.10
N SER A 154 17.01 -10.74 -4.12
CA SER A 154 17.01 -11.93 -5.01
C SER A 154 15.62 -12.27 -5.59
N ARG A 155 14.70 -11.32 -5.73
CA ARG A 155 13.29 -11.52 -6.07
C ARG A 155 13.04 -12.38 -7.32
N HIS A 156 13.98 -12.40 -8.28
CA HIS A 156 13.89 -13.25 -9.48
C HIS A 156 14.20 -14.73 -9.24
N TRP A 157 14.78 -15.09 -8.08
CA TRP A 157 15.33 -16.41 -7.81
C TRP A 157 14.89 -17.01 -6.47
N ILE A 158 14.46 -16.16 -5.55
CA ILE A 158 14.07 -16.60 -4.20
C ILE A 158 12.76 -17.37 -4.24
N SER A 159 12.71 -18.49 -3.48
CA SER A 159 11.48 -19.23 -3.25
C SER A 159 10.86 -18.85 -1.92
N SER A 160 9.64 -18.35 -1.96
CA SER A 160 8.79 -18.09 -0.79
C SER A 160 8.17 -19.42 -0.37
N GLU A 161 8.73 -20.04 0.68
CA GLU A 161 8.26 -21.34 1.20
C GLU A 161 7.20 -21.09 2.27
N VAL A 162 5.95 -21.33 1.92
CA VAL A 162 4.77 -21.00 2.74
C VAL A 162 3.78 -22.15 2.76
N ASP A 163 3.26 -22.48 3.95
CA ASP A 163 2.22 -23.50 4.08
C ASP A 163 0.89 -23.05 3.44
N GLU A 164 0.06 -24.02 3.03
CA GLU A 164 -1.17 -23.77 2.27
C GLU A 164 -2.14 -22.87 3.03
N ARG A 165 -2.29 -23.05 4.35
CA ARG A 165 -3.23 -22.28 5.15
C ARG A 165 -2.79 -20.81 5.25
N THR A 166 -1.53 -20.58 5.55
CA THR A 166 -0.93 -19.23 5.60
C THR A 166 -1.00 -18.56 4.23
N LEU A 167 -0.69 -19.29 3.16
CA LEU A 167 -0.80 -18.79 1.80
C LEU A 167 -2.22 -18.30 1.50
N ARG A 168 -3.25 -19.05 1.89
CA ARG A 168 -4.67 -18.73 1.67
C ARG A 168 -5.18 -17.59 2.55
N GLU A 169 -4.88 -17.63 3.85
CA GLU A 169 -5.45 -16.69 4.82
C GLU A 169 -4.74 -15.33 4.81
N ILE A 170 -3.46 -15.27 4.40
CA ILE A 170 -2.65 -14.05 4.47
C ILE A 170 -2.27 -13.55 3.06
N TYR A 171 -1.55 -14.34 2.25
CA TYR A 171 -0.88 -13.83 1.05
C TYR A 171 -1.74 -13.80 -0.20
N ILE A 172 -2.72 -14.69 -0.31
CA ILE A 172 -3.70 -14.72 -1.42
C ILE A 172 -4.98 -13.95 -1.07
N LYS A 173 -5.31 -13.82 0.20
CA LYS A 173 -6.56 -13.17 0.65
C LYS A 173 -6.79 -11.77 0.09
N PRO A 174 -5.79 -10.86 -0.01
CA PRO A 174 -6.00 -9.57 -0.66
C PRO A 174 -6.45 -9.68 -2.12
N PHE A 175 -5.89 -10.65 -2.85
CA PHE A 175 -6.27 -10.91 -4.26
C PHE A 175 -7.70 -11.46 -4.37
N GLU A 176 -8.10 -12.36 -3.46
CA GLU A 176 -9.48 -12.85 -3.38
C GLU A 176 -10.48 -11.71 -3.19
N ILE A 177 -10.20 -10.79 -2.26
CA ILE A 177 -11.06 -9.64 -1.99
C ILE A 177 -11.07 -8.68 -3.18
N ALA A 178 -9.90 -8.29 -3.68
CA ALA A 178 -9.77 -7.33 -4.78
C ALA A 178 -10.31 -7.84 -6.12
N SER A 179 -10.29 -9.17 -6.35
CA SER A 179 -10.86 -9.79 -7.55
C SER A 179 -12.36 -9.58 -7.68
N LYS A 180 -13.07 -9.26 -6.61
CA LYS A 180 -14.50 -8.90 -6.66
C LYS A 180 -14.79 -7.65 -7.49
N ALA A 181 -13.79 -6.74 -7.61
CA ALA A 181 -13.84 -5.58 -8.52
C ALA A 181 -13.61 -5.96 -10.00
N LYS A 182 -13.36 -7.23 -10.31
CA LYS A 182 -13.12 -7.74 -11.66
C LYS A 182 -12.05 -6.96 -12.42
N PRO A 183 -10.80 -6.91 -11.90
CA PRO A 183 -9.69 -6.26 -12.60
C PRO A 183 -9.55 -6.84 -14.02
N TRP A 184 -9.16 -5.99 -14.99
CA TRP A 184 -9.01 -6.47 -16.36
C TRP A 184 -7.82 -7.40 -16.52
N THR A 185 -6.79 -7.20 -15.70
CA THR A 185 -5.58 -8.04 -15.70
C THR A 185 -5.10 -8.32 -14.28
N VAL A 186 -4.34 -9.41 -14.14
CA VAL A 186 -3.55 -9.73 -12.94
C VAL A 186 -2.10 -9.88 -13.36
N MET A 187 -1.18 -9.28 -12.62
CA MET A 187 0.26 -9.41 -12.87
C MET A 187 0.87 -10.47 -11.95
N SER A 188 1.50 -11.47 -12.55
CA SER A 188 2.26 -12.51 -11.86
C SER A 188 3.54 -11.94 -11.25
N ALA A 189 3.93 -12.41 -10.07
CA ALA A 189 5.11 -11.92 -9.37
C ALA A 189 6.44 -12.50 -9.93
N TYR A 190 7.57 -11.95 -9.48
CA TYR A 190 8.91 -12.38 -9.88
C TYR A 190 9.37 -13.69 -9.25
N ASN A 191 9.02 -13.91 -7.99
CA ASN A 191 9.55 -14.95 -7.11
C ASN A 191 9.05 -16.35 -7.48
N LEU A 192 9.63 -17.35 -6.83
CA LEU A 192 9.07 -18.69 -6.75
C LEU A 192 8.16 -18.77 -5.51
N VAL A 193 7.16 -19.65 -5.57
CA VAL A 193 6.35 -20.05 -4.42
C VAL A 193 6.42 -21.57 -4.29
N ASN A 194 6.90 -22.05 -3.14
CA ASN A 194 7.09 -23.48 -2.88
C ASN A 194 7.85 -24.19 -4.01
N GLY A 195 8.96 -23.57 -4.45
CA GLY A 195 9.85 -24.11 -5.48
C GLY A 195 9.40 -23.91 -6.93
N VAL A 196 8.18 -23.35 -7.16
CA VAL A 196 7.65 -23.13 -8.51
C VAL A 196 7.63 -21.64 -8.84
N ARG A 197 8.24 -21.25 -9.96
CA ARG A 197 8.24 -19.86 -10.44
C ARG A 197 6.82 -19.37 -10.68
N MET A 198 6.52 -18.15 -10.26
CA MET A 198 5.14 -17.65 -10.36
C MET A 198 4.63 -17.59 -11.80
N SER A 199 5.48 -17.23 -12.79
CA SER A 199 5.09 -17.29 -14.22
C SER A 199 4.74 -18.71 -14.72
N GLU A 200 5.16 -19.75 -14.00
CA GLU A 200 4.99 -21.17 -14.33
C GLU A 200 4.06 -21.88 -13.32
N HIS A 201 3.36 -21.13 -12.44
CA HIS A 201 2.66 -21.70 -11.30
C HIS A 201 1.20 -22.09 -11.61
N LYS A 202 1.01 -23.21 -12.33
CA LYS A 202 -0.30 -23.70 -12.77
C LYS A 202 -1.34 -23.77 -11.64
N LYS A 203 -0.98 -24.33 -10.45
CA LYS A 203 -1.92 -24.46 -9.32
C LYS A 203 -2.48 -23.10 -8.89
N LEU A 204 -1.64 -22.09 -8.75
CA LEU A 204 -2.07 -20.76 -8.31
C LEU A 204 -2.86 -20.02 -9.40
N TYR A 205 -2.55 -20.23 -10.68
CA TYR A 205 -3.38 -19.70 -11.76
C TYR A 205 -4.74 -20.39 -11.87
N SER A 206 -4.83 -21.71 -11.64
CA SER A 206 -6.11 -22.41 -11.54
C SER A 206 -6.95 -21.87 -10.39
N LEU A 207 -6.35 -21.63 -9.22
CA LEU A 207 -7.04 -21.03 -8.08
C LEU A 207 -7.64 -19.66 -8.43
N LEU A 208 -6.86 -18.80 -9.07
CA LEU A 208 -7.32 -17.49 -9.50
C LEU A 208 -8.51 -17.59 -10.48
N ARG A 209 -8.45 -18.56 -11.43
CA ARG A 209 -9.49 -18.80 -12.42
C ARG A 209 -10.74 -19.44 -11.83
N GLU A 210 -10.57 -20.53 -11.07
CA GLU A 210 -11.65 -21.44 -10.69
C GLU A 210 -12.32 -20.99 -9.37
N GLU A 211 -11.53 -20.52 -8.38
CA GLU A 211 -12.08 -20.12 -7.09
C GLU A 211 -12.47 -18.65 -7.05
N PHE A 212 -11.66 -17.74 -7.62
CA PHE A 212 -11.99 -16.31 -7.62
C PHE A 212 -12.80 -15.87 -8.84
N GLY A 213 -12.97 -16.76 -9.82
CA GLY A 213 -13.73 -16.48 -11.04
C GLY A 213 -13.09 -15.41 -11.93
N PHE A 214 -11.75 -15.28 -11.86
CA PHE A 214 -11.03 -14.31 -12.68
C PHE A 214 -11.02 -14.75 -14.16
N ASP A 215 -11.64 -13.97 -15.02
CA ASP A 215 -11.77 -14.21 -16.46
C ASP A 215 -10.87 -13.32 -17.33
N GLY A 216 -10.19 -12.33 -16.72
CA GLY A 216 -9.30 -11.40 -17.39
C GLY A 216 -7.95 -12.02 -17.84
N MET A 217 -7.02 -11.20 -18.29
CA MET A 217 -5.69 -11.62 -18.76
C MET A 217 -4.70 -11.71 -17.59
N ILE A 218 -3.92 -12.80 -17.52
CA ILE A 218 -2.77 -12.91 -16.63
C ILE A 218 -1.52 -12.50 -17.40
N MET A 219 -0.84 -11.44 -16.94
CA MET A 219 0.43 -10.97 -17.49
C MET A 219 1.59 -11.31 -16.57
N SER A 220 2.80 -11.41 -17.12
CA SER A 220 4.01 -11.47 -16.30
C SER A 220 4.38 -10.09 -15.76
N ASP A 221 5.14 -10.05 -14.67
CA ASP A 221 5.97 -8.90 -14.39
C ASP A 221 7.13 -8.81 -15.40
N TRP A 222 7.80 -7.65 -15.48
CA TRP A 222 8.83 -7.36 -16.49
C TRP A 222 10.04 -8.27 -16.30
N GLU A 223 10.38 -9.06 -17.34
CA GLU A 223 11.49 -10.03 -17.32
C GLU A 223 11.35 -11.19 -16.30
N ALA A 224 10.14 -11.39 -15.73
CA ALA A 224 9.88 -12.45 -14.77
C ALA A 224 9.88 -13.86 -15.40
N VAL A 225 9.55 -13.97 -16.69
CA VAL A 225 9.53 -15.23 -17.43
C VAL A 225 10.97 -15.70 -17.71
N LYS A 226 11.22 -17.01 -17.48
CA LYS A 226 12.50 -17.66 -17.81
C LYS A 226 12.32 -18.78 -18.84
N ASP A 227 11.13 -19.39 -18.88
CA ASP A 227 10.71 -20.36 -19.89
C ASP A 227 9.30 -19.99 -20.39
N SER A 228 9.21 -19.43 -21.61
CA SER A 228 7.95 -18.99 -22.20
C SER A 228 6.99 -20.13 -22.50
N GLU A 229 7.49 -21.34 -22.84
CA GLU A 229 6.62 -22.50 -23.09
C GLU A 229 6.06 -23.08 -21.79
N ALA A 230 6.89 -23.18 -20.75
CA ALA A 230 6.43 -23.59 -19.42
C ALA A 230 5.40 -22.60 -18.87
N SER A 231 5.62 -21.30 -19.02
CA SER A 231 4.71 -20.24 -18.61
C SER A 231 3.37 -20.30 -19.36
N LEU A 232 3.38 -20.48 -20.66
CA LEU A 232 2.19 -20.71 -21.49
C LEU A 232 1.39 -21.94 -20.99
N ASN A 233 2.09 -23.08 -20.78
CA ASN A 233 1.47 -24.32 -20.32
C ASN A 233 0.90 -24.22 -18.91
N ALA A 234 1.43 -23.33 -18.07
CA ALA A 234 0.90 -23.01 -16.76
C ALA A 234 -0.36 -22.14 -16.81
N GLY A 235 -0.54 -21.37 -17.88
CA GLY A 235 -1.71 -20.49 -18.07
C GLY A 235 -1.40 -18.99 -17.97
N LEU A 236 -0.13 -18.58 -18.11
CA LEU A 236 0.25 -17.19 -18.36
C LEU A 236 -0.26 -16.79 -19.76
N ASP A 237 -0.92 -15.64 -19.86
CA ASP A 237 -1.52 -15.19 -21.12
C ASP A 237 -0.65 -14.21 -21.90
N TRP A 238 0.16 -13.39 -21.21
CA TRP A 238 0.95 -12.35 -21.85
C TRP A 238 2.31 -12.14 -21.17
N GLU A 239 3.39 -12.41 -21.88
CA GLU A 239 4.77 -12.24 -21.42
C GLU A 239 5.26 -10.81 -21.69
N MET A 240 5.78 -10.12 -20.68
CA MET A 240 6.33 -8.78 -20.76
C MET A 240 7.77 -8.70 -20.23
N PRO A 241 8.54 -7.75 -20.74
CA PRO A 241 8.36 -6.96 -21.95
C PRO A 241 8.74 -7.76 -23.20
N TYR A 242 8.81 -7.11 -24.37
CA TYR A 242 9.39 -7.73 -25.57
C TYR A 242 10.77 -8.34 -25.28
N ASN A 243 10.92 -9.62 -25.63
CA ASN A 243 12.18 -10.34 -25.53
C ASN A 243 12.46 -11.06 -26.86
N ALA A 244 13.48 -10.60 -27.59
CA ALA A 244 13.80 -11.11 -28.93
C ALA A 244 14.21 -12.59 -28.95
N GLU A 245 14.91 -13.04 -27.89
CA GLU A 245 15.34 -14.44 -27.78
C GLU A 245 14.16 -15.37 -27.51
N HIS A 246 13.36 -15.06 -26.51
CA HIS A 246 12.15 -15.81 -26.17
C HIS A 246 11.17 -15.85 -27.35
N GLN A 247 10.96 -14.72 -28.01
CA GLN A 247 10.06 -14.67 -29.18
C GLN A 247 10.58 -15.54 -30.32
N LYS A 248 11.88 -15.51 -30.62
CA LYS A 248 12.46 -16.36 -31.63
C LYS A 248 12.29 -17.84 -31.29
N GLN A 249 12.62 -18.24 -30.06
CA GLN A 249 12.44 -19.63 -29.60
C GLN A 249 10.99 -20.10 -29.75
N MET A 250 10.02 -19.27 -29.35
CA MET A 250 8.59 -19.58 -29.44
C MET A 250 8.11 -19.66 -30.90
N LEU A 251 8.60 -18.76 -31.78
CA LEU A 251 8.25 -18.76 -33.19
C LEU A 251 8.84 -19.97 -33.95
N ASP A 252 10.05 -20.41 -33.59
CA ASP A 252 10.71 -21.56 -34.21
C ASP A 252 9.99 -22.89 -33.90
N LYS A 253 9.30 -22.96 -32.78
CA LYS A 253 8.50 -24.14 -32.32
C LYS A 253 6.98 -23.92 -32.33
N ALA A 254 6.49 -22.86 -32.97
CA ALA A 254 5.08 -22.46 -32.88
C ALA A 254 4.07 -23.58 -33.20
N ASP A 255 4.34 -24.38 -34.22
CA ASP A 255 3.47 -25.50 -34.63
C ASP A 255 3.57 -26.74 -33.72
N LYS A 256 4.48 -26.72 -32.72
CA LYS A 256 4.68 -27.81 -31.76
C LYS A 256 4.19 -27.48 -30.35
N LEU A 257 3.83 -26.21 -30.09
CA LEU A 257 3.26 -25.77 -28.84
C LEU A 257 1.89 -26.40 -28.62
N ASP A 258 1.45 -26.47 -27.34
CA ASP A 258 0.09 -26.88 -27.02
C ASP A 258 -0.91 -25.91 -27.65
N ALA A 259 -1.59 -26.38 -28.70
CA ALA A 259 -2.50 -25.55 -29.49
C ALA A 259 -3.71 -25.04 -28.68
N ALA A 260 -4.18 -25.81 -27.70
CA ALA A 260 -5.29 -25.39 -26.85
C ALA A 260 -4.85 -24.27 -25.89
N LYS A 261 -3.67 -24.39 -25.29
CA LYS A 261 -3.12 -23.35 -24.41
C LYS A 261 -2.79 -22.06 -25.17
N LEU A 262 -2.21 -22.22 -26.35
CA LEU A 262 -1.90 -21.08 -27.22
C LEU A 262 -3.19 -20.36 -27.67
N ASP A 263 -4.26 -21.09 -27.99
CA ASP A 263 -5.57 -20.54 -28.33
C ASP A 263 -6.22 -19.83 -27.16
N GLU A 264 -6.20 -20.44 -25.96
CA GLU A 264 -6.73 -19.82 -24.73
C GLU A 264 -6.05 -18.47 -24.41
N SER A 265 -4.74 -18.44 -24.38
CA SER A 265 -3.98 -17.23 -24.03
C SER A 265 -4.12 -16.14 -25.10
N ALA A 266 -3.98 -16.49 -26.38
CA ALA A 266 -4.17 -15.54 -27.46
C ALA A 266 -5.63 -15.00 -27.52
N ALA A 267 -6.64 -15.82 -27.20
CA ALA A 267 -8.03 -15.37 -27.12
C ALA A 267 -8.24 -14.34 -26.00
N ARG A 268 -7.59 -14.51 -24.84
CA ARG A 268 -7.67 -13.53 -23.73
C ARG A 268 -6.99 -12.20 -24.08
N VAL A 269 -5.84 -12.24 -24.76
CA VAL A 269 -5.19 -11.01 -25.27
C VAL A 269 -6.08 -10.28 -26.26
N ILE A 270 -6.71 -11.01 -27.22
CA ILE A 270 -7.65 -10.43 -28.17
C ILE A 270 -8.86 -9.83 -27.44
N ALA A 271 -9.45 -10.58 -26.50
CA ALA A 271 -10.61 -10.10 -25.74
C ALA A 271 -10.28 -8.82 -24.95
N LEU A 272 -9.07 -8.72 -24.36
CA LEU A 272 -8.61 -7.51 -23.71
C LEU A 272 -8.43 -6.36 -24.70
N ALA A 273 -7.83 -6.60 -25.85
CA ALA A 273 -7.67 -5.59 -26.90
C ALA A 273 -9.04 -5.06 -27.41
N GLU A 274 -10.00 -5.96 -27.64
CA GLU A 274 -11.39 -5.61 -28.01
C GLU A 274 -12.10 -4.83 -26.90
N ARG A 275 -11.86 -5.19 -25.63
CA ARG A 275 -12.36 -4.44 -24.47
C ARG A 275 -11.75 -3.05 -24.43
N CYS A 276 -10.41 -2.91 -24.53
CA CYS A 276 -9.74 -1.62 -24.56
C CYS A 276 -10.26 -0.73 -25.69
N GLU A 277 -10.47 -1.30 -26.89
CA GLU A 277 -11.04 -0.55 -28.03
C GLU A 277 -12.46 -0.06 -27.76
N SER A 278 -13.34 -0.92 -27.22
CA SER A 278 -14.72 -0.55 -26.93
C SER A 278 -14.82 0.49 -25.81
N GLU A 279 -14.07 0.28 -24.73
CA GLU A 279 -14.06 1.19 -23.57
C GLU A 279 -13.39 2.54 -23.91
N SER A 280 -12.37 2.56 -24.79
CA SER A 280 -11.74 3.82 -25.22
C SER A 280 -12.72 4.80 -25.86
N LYS A 281 -13.74 4.31 -26.52
CA LYS A 281 -14.79 5.13 -27.15
C LYS A 281 -15.73 5.79 -26.13
N LEU A 282 -15.75 5.29 -24.89
CA LEU A 282 -16.57 5.78 -23.78
C LEU A 282 -15.81 6.73 -22.86
N ARG A 283 -14.47 6.77 -22.97
CA ARG A 283 -13.59 7.56 -22.11
C ARG A 283 -13.89 9.06 -22.25
N LYS A 284 -14.09 9.67 -21.11
CA LYS A 284 -14.21 11.12 -20.98
C LYS A 284 -13.66 11.55 -19.65
N SER A 285 -12.62 12.40 -19.66
CA SER A 285 -12.15 13.02 -18.44
C SER A 285 -13.28 13.88 -17.85
N ASP A 286 -13.62 13.64 -16.59
CA ASP A 286 -14.68 14.32 -15.85
C ASP A 286 -14.16 15.08 -14.61
N MET A 287 -12.83 15.09 -14.41
CA MET A 287 -12.15 15.83 -13.34
C MET A 287 -11.12 16.80 -13.91
N THR A 288 -11.14 18.05 -13.44
CA THR A 288 -10.06 18.99 -13.72
C THR A 288 -8.80 18.62 -12.95
N LEU A 289 -7.65 19.20 -13.35
CA LEU A 289 -6.39 19.03 -12.63
C LEU A 289 -6.51 19.44 -11.14
N GLU A 290 -7.20 20.57 -10.86
CA GLU A 290 -7.41 21.06 -9.50
C GLU A 290 -8.27 20.09 -8.67
N GLN A 291 -9.27 19.43 -9.27
CA GLN A 291 -10.08 18.45 -8.58
C GLN A 291 -9.28 17.19 -8.25
N ARG A 292 -8.41 16.72 -9.17
CA ARG A 292 -7.50 15.60 -8.92
C ARG A 292 -6.50 15.92 -7.82
N ARG A 293 -5.93 17.11 -7.83
CA ARG A 293 -5.04 17.63 -6.77
C ARG A 293 -5.74 17.76 -5.42
N ALA A 294 -7.01 18.14 -5.42
CA ALA A 294 -7.80 18.19 -4.20
C ALA A 294 -7.99 16.80 -3.58
N VAL A 295 -8.12 15.75 -4.40
CA VAL A 295 -8.15 14.35 -3.92
C VAL A 295 -6.81 13.96 -3.29
N ALA A 296 -5.68 14.32 -3.89
CA ALA A 296 -4.36 14.08 -3.30
C ALA A 296 -4.25 14.73 -1.91
N LEU A 297 -4.58 16.02 -1.81
CA LEU A 297 -4.58 16.74 -0.53
C LEU A 297 -5.54 16.12 0.51
N GLU A 298 -6.75 15.72 0.11
CA GLU A 298 -7.72 15.08 1.01
C GLU A 298 -7.15 13.80 1.61
N ILE A 299 -6.49 12.96 0.81
CA ILE A 299 -5.88 11.71 1.28
C ILE A 299 -4.70 12.01 2.22
N GLU A 300 -3.88 13.00 1.92
CA GLU A 300 -2.77 13.41 2.78
C GLU A 300 -3.24 13.93 4.14
N GLU A 301 -4.26 14.78 4.17
CA GLU A 301 -4.85 15.30 5.41
C GLU A 301 -5.46 14.19 6.28
N GLU A 302 -6.08 13.18 5.64
CA GLU A 302 -6.73 12.05 6.33
C GLU A 302 -5.76 10.92 6.71
N GLY A 303 -4.62 10.81 6.04
CA GLY A 303 -3.63 9.74 6.23
C GLY A 303 -2.50 10.10 7.19
N ILE A 304 -2.18 11.39 7.36
CA ILE A 304 -1.18 11.82 8.35
C ILE A 304 -1.58 11.30 9.73
N THR A 305 -0.63 10.63 10.39
CA THR A 305 -0.86 9.99 11.68
C THR A 305 -0.08 10.69 12.79
N LEU A 306 -0.76 11.15 13.82
CA LEU A 306 -0.14 11.70 15.02
C LEU A 306 0.28 10.56 15.94
N LEU A 307 1.59 10.39 16.17
CA LEU A 307 2.14 9.29 16.95
C LEU A 307 2.41 9.66 18.42
N LYS A 308 2.83 10.89 18.68
CA LYS A 308 3.06 11.44 20.02
C LYS A 308 2.64 12.91 20.08
N ASN A 309 2.07 13.34 21.20
CA ASN A 309 1.78 14.75 21.46
C ASN A 309 1.66 15.01 22.97
N ASP A 310 2.67 15.58 23.58
CA ASP A 310 2.70 15.96 25.00
C ASP A 310 2.06 17.35 25.23
N GLY A 311 1.15 17.77 24.34
CA GLY A 311 0.36 19.00 24.45
C GLY A 311 0.96 20.19 23.72
N VAL A 312 1.99 19.99 22.88
CA VAL A 312 2.61 21.05 22.07
C VAL A 312 1.88 21.30 20.75
N LEU A 313 1.14 20.32 20.27
CA LEU A 313 0.28 20.44 19.08
C LEU A 313 -1.20 20.64 19.47
N PRO A 314 -1.95 21.46 18.72
CA PRO A 314 -1.49 22.30 17.58
C PRO A 314 -0.65 23.50 18.04
N ILE A 315 0.25 23.97 17.15
CA ILE A 315 1.08 25.17 17.37
C ILE A 315 0.17 26.37 17.56
N LYS A 316 0.28 27.06 18.71
CA LYS A 316 -0.60 28.17 19.10
C LYS A 316 0.01 29.56 18.87
N GLY A 317 1.03 29.66 18.06
CA GLY A 317 1.78 30.89 17.78
C GLY A 317 3.22 30.79 18.31
N GLY A 318 3.95 31.92 18.26
CA GLY A 318 5.38 31.94 18.52
C GLY A 318 6.19 31.69 17.25
N LYS A 319 7.50 31.88 17.36
CA LYS A 319 8.45 31.73 16.27
C LYS A 319 8.84 30.26 16.11
N THR A 320 8.61 29.71 14.94
CA THR A 320 8.90 28.31 14.63
C THR A 320 10.10 28.18 13.70
N VAL A 321 11.13 27.46 14.10
CA VAL A 321 12.22 27.08 13.21
C VAL A 321 11.95 25.69 12.62
N VAL A 322 12.07 25.58 11.30
CA VAL A 322 11.95 24.32 10.55
C VAL A 322 13.33 23.90 10.06
N THR A 323 13.67 22.64 10.21
CA THR A 323 14.96 22.10 9.76
C THR A 323 14.80 20.67 9.21
N GLY A 324 15.86 20.12 8.63
CA GLY A 324 15.89 18.79 8.04
C GLY A 324 15.68 18.75 6.53
N ALA A 325 16.33 17.79 5.87
CA ALA A 325 16.32 17.70 4.40
C ALA A 325 14.92 17.40 3.83
N ALA A 326 14.13 16.59 4.53
CA ALA A 326 12.77 16.24 4.12
C ALA A 326 11.81 17.44 4.09
N ALA A 327 12.12 18.54 4.82
CA ALA A 327 11.34 19.78 4.74
C ALA A 327 11.40 20.47 3.38
N LYS A 328 12.40 20.16 2.54
CA LYS A 328 12.66 20.80 1.24
C LYS A 328 12.63 19.85 0.04
N ASN A 329 12.44 18.55 0.25
CA ASN A 329 12.56 17.55 -0.80
C ASN A 329 11.35 16.62 -0.83
N TYR A 330 10.97 16.17 -2.02
CA TYR A 330 10.01 15.09 -2.18
C TYR A 330 10.62 13.75 -1.79
N TYR A 331 9.86 12.99 -1.00
CA TYR A 331 10.14 11.59 -0.69
C TYR A 331 8.96 10.73 -1.17
N PHE A 332 9.17 9.89 -2.18
CA PHE A 332 8.12 9.11 -2.84
C PHE A 332 8.34 7.60 -2.85
N GLY A 333 9.55 7.16 -2.49
CA GLY A 333 10.04 5.84 -2.85
C GLY A 333 10.48 5.75 -4.32
N GLY A 334 11.33 4.78 -4.64
CA GLY A 334 11.96 4.64 -5.94
C GLY A 334 11.46 3.43 -6.74
N GLY A 335 11.91 3.31 -8.00
CA GLY A 335 11.55 2.22 -8.88
C GLY A 335 10.38 2.54 -9.81
N SER A 336 9.60 1.52 -10.20
CA SER A 336 8.46 1.65 -11.10
C SER A 336 7.33 2.53 -10.55
N SER A 337 7.23 2.65 -9.22
CA SER A 337 6.24 3.50 -8.54
C SER A 337 6.68 4.95 -8.33
N ASN A 338 7.87 5.35 -8.79
CA ASN A 338 8.31 6.73 -8.73
C ASN A 338 7.44 7.64 -9.61
N VAL A 339 7.19 8.87 -9.16
CA VAL A 339 6.34 9.85 -9.85
C VAL A 339 7.18 11.06 -10.25
N TYR A 340 6.83 11.68 -11.38
CA TYR A 340 7.38 12.95 -11.84
C TYR A 340 6.35 14.06 -11.64
N PRO A 341 6.36 14.77 -10.50
CA PRO A 341 5.34 15.75 -10.18
C PRO A 341 5.31 16.91 -11.18
N GLU A 342 4.11 17.34 -11.52
CA GLU A 342 3.94 18.57 -12.31
C GLU A 342 4.11 19.84 -11.43
N ARG A 343 3.69 19.75 -10.16
CA ARG A 343 3.77 20.84 -9.20
C ARG A 343 5.18 20.94 -8.61
N GLU A 344 5.67 22.18 -8.46
CA GLU A 344 6.89 22.42 -7.71
C GLU A 344 6.69 22.10 -6.21
N PHE A 345 7.75 21.61 -5.58
CA PHE A 345 7.73 21.28 -4.16
C PHE A 345 7.52 22.53 -3.30
N GLU A 346 6.60 22.47 -2.37
CA GLU A 346 6.37 23.53 -1.37
C GLU A 346 7.11 23.16 -0.07
N PRO A 347 8.20 23.90 0.29
CA PRO A 347 8.90 23.65 1.54
C PRO A 347 7.99 23.80 2.75
N LEU A 348 8.19 22.99 3.80
CA LEU A 348 7.32 23.00 4.99
C LEU A 348 7.27 24.38 5.68
N ALA A 349 8.39 25.10 5.78
CA ALA A 349 8.39 26.44 6.35
C ALA A 349 7.48 27.41 5.56
N THR A 350 7.50 27.31 4.22
CA THR A 350 6.60 28.09 3.36
C THR A 350 5.14 27.70 3.58
N ALA A 351 4.86 26.39 3.65
CA ALA A 351 3.52 25.90 3.91
C ALA A 351 2.99 26.37 5.27
N LEU A 352 3.81 26.34 6.32
CA LEU A 352 3.45 26.85 7.65
C LEU A 352 3.11 28.36 7.62
N VAL A 353 3.91 29.17 6.91
CA VAL A 353 3.63 30.60 6.72
C VAL A 353 2.31 30.83 5.99
N ASN A 354 2.04 30.04 4.93
CA ASN A 354 0.79 30.08 4.18
C ASN A 354 -0.41 29.69 5.05
N GLU A 355 -0.20 28.83 6.05
CA GLU A 355 -1.21 28.44 7.03
C GLU A 355 -1.27 29.36 8.27
N GLY A 356 -0.50 30.47 8.28
CA GLY A 356 -0.58 31.55 9.27
C GLY A 356 0.39 31.44 10.46
N ALA A 357 1.37 30.53 10.41
CA ALA A 357 2.42 30.44 11.43
C ALA A 357 3.58 31.39 11.13
N ASP A 358 4.30 31.83 12.15
CA ASP A 358 5.58 32.56 12.00
C ASP A 358 6.71 31.51 11.92
N ALA A 359 7.05 31.08 10.70
CA ALA A 359 7.99 30.00 10.47
C ALA A 359 9.10 30.36 9.49
N TYR A 360 10.29 29.82 9.73
CA TYR A 360 11.44 29.98 8.83
C TYR A 360 12.28 28.70 8.81
N TYR A 361 13.07 28.50 7.76
CA TYR A 361 13.91 27.34 7.58
C TYR A 361 15.38 27.62 7.90
N THR A 362 16.05 26.63 8.51
CA THR A 362 17.51 26.57 8.63
C THR A 362 18.01 25.17 8.24
N ASP A 363 19.20 25.09 7.63
CA ASP A 363 19.77 23.81 7.25
C ASP A 363 20.15 22.98 8.50
N SER A 364 19.93 21.66 8.42
CA SER A 364 20.35 20.67 9.42
C SER A 364 21.63 19.97 8.97
N VAL A 365 21.89 18.77 9.52
CA VAL A 365 23.07 17.94 9.22
C VAL A 365 23.21 17.64 7.74
N TRP A 366 22.11 17.35 7.06
CA TRP A 366 22.12 17.08 5.63
C TRP A 366 21.87 18.36 4.84
N GLU A 367 22.74 18.63 3.87
CA GLU A 367 22.46 19.64 2.85
C GLU A 367 21.29 19.17 1.97
N ALA A 368 20.61 20.13 1.34
CA ALA A 368 19.46 19.83 0.46
C ALA A 368 19.78 18.82 -0.67
N THR A 369 21.04 18.58 -0.96
CA THR A 369 21.52 17.58 -1.94
C THR A 369 21.64 16.16 -1.36
N GLY A 370 21.53 15.99 -0.02
CA GLY A 370 21.43 14.67 0.63
C GLY A 370 22.69 13.80 0.66
N HIS A 371 23.86 14.32 0.27
CA HIS A 371 25.03 13.45 0.08
C HIS A 371 26.19 13.65 1.05
N GLN A 372 26.20 14.73 1.86
CA GLN A 372 27.26 14.96 2.85
C GLN A 372 26.70 15.55 4.13
N ALA A 373 27.09 14.96 5.27
CA ALA A 373 26.77 15.49 6.59
C ALA A 373 27.61 16.76 6.87
N ASN A 374 26.96 17.84 7.29
CA ASN A 374 27.61 19.10 7.63
C ASN A 374 27.33 19.48 9.09
N LEU A 375 28.24 19.14 9.98
CA LEU A 375 28.13 19.47 11.42
C LEU A 375 28.06 20.97 11.70
N SER A 376 28.54 21.84 10.80
CA SER A 376 28.41 23.30 10.96
C SER A 376 26.95 23.72 10.82
N ASN A 377 26.20 23.11 9.90
CA ASN A 377 24.77 23.36 9.75
C ASN A 377 24.00 22.92 10.99
N LEU A 378 24.32 21.75 11.56
CA LEU A 378 23.71 21.29 12.82
C LEU A 378 23.93 22.30 13.95
N LYS A 379 25.17 22.83 14.13
CA LYS A 379 25.46 23.85 15.15
C LYS A 379 24.60 25.12 14.94
N ASN A 380 24.41 25.53 13.69
CA ASN A 380 23.56 26.69 13.38
C ASN A 380 22.09 26.37 13.69
N ALA A 381 21.59 25.19 13.31
CA ALA A 381 20.23 24.77 13.61
C ALA A 381 19.95 24.74 15.12
N VAL A 382 20.87 24.19 15.92
CA VAL A 382 20.81 24.18 17.39
C VAL A 382 20.79 25.61 17.96
N ALA A 383 21.61 26.52 17.42
CA ALA A 383 21.62 27.92 17.84
C ALA A 383 20.34 28.69 17.46
N GLU A 384 19.68 28.34 16.36
CA GLU A 384 18.37 28.89 15.97
C GLU A 384 17.24 28.27 16.80
N ALA A 385 17.28 26.94 17.06
CA ALA A 385 16.35 26.25 17.94
C ALA A 385 16.27 26.87 19.33
N ALA A 386 17.42 27.19 19.92
CA ALA A 386 17.52 27.84 21.24
C ALA A 386 16.89 29.26 21.30
N LYS A 387 16.53 29.87 20.16
CA LYS A 387 15.91 31.19 20.07
C LYS A 387 14.44 31.15 19.63
N ALA A 388 13.99 29.99 19.18
CA ALA A 388 12.63 29.78 18.70
C ALA A 388 11.72 29.27 19.84
N ASP A 389 10.43 29.56 19.74
CA ASP A 389 9.42 29.05 20.67
C ASP A 389 9.04 27.59 20.33
N CYS A 390 9.35 27.14 19.11
CA CYS A 390 9.09 25.78 18.64
C CYS A 390 10.10 25.39 17.55
N THR A 391 10.58 24.15 17.60
CA THR A 391 11.43 23.54 16.59
C THR A 391 10.65 22.43 15.88
N VAL A 392 10.66 22.41 14.55
CA VAL A 392 10.14 21.31 13.72
C VAL A 392 11.29 20.73 12.93
N ILE A 393 11.66 19.49 13.22
CA ILE A 393 12.64 18.75 12.43
C ILE A 393 11.95 17.72 11.51
N CYS A 394 12.29 17.74 10.22
CA CYS A 394 11.81 16.85 9.19
C CYS A 394 12.89 15.83 8.83
N VAL A 395 12.62 14.58 9.10
CA VAL A 395 13.52 13.44 8.90
C VAL A 395 12.84 12.34 8.08
N GLY A 396 13.60 11.38 7.59
CA GLY A 396 12.99 10.23 6.92
C GLY A 396 13.90 9.55 5.90
N ASN A 397 13.32 8.65 5.14
CA ASN A 397 14.02 7.83 4.16
C ASN A 397 13.93 8.47 2.76
N PRO A 398 15.06 8.94 2.18
CA PRO A 398 15.04 9.41 0.80
C PRO A 398 14.75 8.27 -0.18
N ASN A 399 14.41 8.62 -1.42
CA ASN A 399 14.05 7.67 -2.49
C ASN A 399 15.12 6.60 -2.78
N THR A 400 16.32 6.77 -2.28
CA THR A 400 17.43 5.79 -2.39
C THR A 400 17.41 4.72 -1.29
N CYS A 401 16.59 4.88 -0.25
CA CYS A 401 16.49 3.92 0.86
C CYS A 401 15.33 2.94 0.67
N GLU A 402 14.22 3.39 0.09
CA GLU A 402 13.03 2.59 -0.15
C GLU A 402 12.71 2.60 -1.64
N TYR A 403 13.04 1.53 -2.34
CA TYR A 403 12.80 1.43 -3.77
C TYR A 403 12.72 -0.03 -4.24
N GLU A 404 12.14 -0.21 -5.41
CA GLU A 404 12.08 -1.49 -6.10
C GLU A 404 13.49 -2.04 -6.38
N SER A 405 13.65 -3.35 -6.22
CA SER A 405 14.88 -4.15 -6.41
C SER A 405 15.87 -4.15 -5.25
N ALA A 406 15.60 -3.45 -4.14
CA ALA A 406 16.46 -3.51 -2.97
C ALA A 406 15.68 -3.35 -1.66
N ASP A 407 16.01 -4.19 -0.69
CA ASP A 407 15.48 -4.11 0.66
C ASP A 407 16.35 -3.20 1.54
N ARG A 408 15.72 -2.55 2.53
CA ARG A 408 16.41 -1.82 3.59
C ARG A 408 17.24 -2.80 4.44
N GLN A 409 18.37 -2.35 4.95
CA GLN A 409 19.19 -3.16 5.85
C GLN A 409 18.81 -3.00 7.33
N GLN A 410 18.07 -1.95 7.64
CA GLN A 410 17.65 -1.59 9.00
C GLN A 410 16.39 -0.72 8.92
N ILE A 411 15.73 -0.55 10.05
CA ILE A 411 14.56 0.31 10.18
C ILE A 411 14.82 1.62 10.93
N LYS A 412 16.06 1.92 11.28
CA LYS A 412 16.47 3.20 11.90
C LYS A 412 16.64 4.31 10.88
N LEU A 413 16.51 5.52 11.33
CA LEU A 413 16.99 6.70 10.61
C LEU A 413 18.52 6.67 10.46
N SER A 414 19.09 7.57 9.67
CA SER A 414 20.53 7.75 9.65
C SER A 414 21.05 8.22 11.02
N LYS A 415 22.28 7.83 11.37
CA LYS A 415 22.89 8.25 12.65
C LYS A 415 22.97 9.77 12.79
N GLU A 416 23.13 10.45 11.66
CA GLU A 416 23.20 11.90 11.58
C GLU A 416 21.83 12.53 11.86
N GLU A 417 20.72 11.94 11.40
CA GLU A 417 19.37 12.42 11.72
C GLU A 417 19.03 12.19 13.19
N GLU A 418 19.34 10.99 13.73
CA GLU A 418 19.15 10.70 15.16
C GLU A 418 19.96 11.67 16.04
N LEU A 419 21.23 11.93 15.68
CA LEU A 419 22.06 12.93 16.36
C LEU A 419 21.43 14.33 16.28
N ALA A 420 20.87 14.71 15.12
CA ALA A 420 20.23 16.01 14.95
C ALA A 420 18.97 16.12 15.83
N ILE A 421 18.13 15.08 15.89
CA ILE A 421 16.94 15.06 16.74
C ILE A 421 17.33 15.32 18.21
N VAL A 422 18.26 14.53 18.75
CA VAL A 422 18.68 14.64 20.16
C VAL A 422 19.31 16.01 20.45
N SER A 423 20.21 16.48 19.55
CA SER A 423 20.86 17.78 19.75
C SER A 423 19.91 18.97 19.70
N LEU A 424 18.86 18.88 18.87
CA LEU A 424 17.82 19.90 18.78
C LEU A 424 16.85 19.81 19.97
N ALA A 425 16.55 18.62 20.45
CA ALA A 425 15.72 18.41 21.64
C ALA A 425 16.33 19.05 22.88
N GLU A 426 17.63 18.89 23.09
CA GLU A 426 18.36 19.52 24.20
C GLU A 426 18.32 21.05 24.16
N ALA A 427 18.21 21.66 22.97
CA ALA A 427 18.24 23.10 22.76
C ALA A 427 16.88 23.78 22.68
N SER A 428 15.83 23.04 22.34
CA SER A 428 14.51 23.56 22.05
C SER A 428 13.64 23.68 23.30
N GLU A 429 12.78 24.70 23.35
CA GLU A 429 11.68 24.76 24.35
C GLU A 429 10.60 23.72 24.03
N LYS A 430 10.31 23.54 22.74
CA LYS A 430 9.35 22.54 22.20
C LYS A 430 9.91 21.96 20.92
N ILE A 431 9.86 20.65 20.78
CA ILE A 431 10.34 19.97 19.59
C ILE A 431 9.29 19.02 19.01
N ILE A 432 9.09 19.13 17.69
CA ILE A 432 8.18 18.31 16.90
C ILE A 432 9.03 17.61 15.84
N VAL A 433 8.92 16.29 15.74
CA VAL A 433 9.53 15.51 14.67
C VAL A 433 8.47 15.14 13.65
N VAL A 434 8.72 15.45 12.37
CA VAL A 434 7.90 15.01 11.24
C VAL A 434 8.68 13.97 10.45
N VAL A 435 8.12 12.76 10.33
CA VAL A 435 8.81 11.61 9.71
C VAL A 435 8.21 11.31 8.33
N TYR A 436 9.06 11.29 7.30
CA TYR A 436 8.72 10.99 5.91
C TYR A 436 9.36 9.66 5.53
N ALA A 437 8.61 8.57 5.61
CA ALA A 437 9.08 7.24 5.25
C ALA A 437 7.92 6.35 4.78
N GLY A 438 8.22 5.36 3.96
CA GLY A 438 7.23 4.46 3.36
C GLY A 438 6.96 3.18 4.15
N ALA A 439 7.73 2.90 5.20
CA ALA A 439 7.58 1.74 6.08
C ALA A 439 8.10 2.07 7.48
N ALA A 440 7.74 1.24 8.48
CA ALA A 440 8.05 1.45 9.88
C ALA A 440 9.50 1.90 10.13
N VAL A 441 9.66 2.84 11.06
CA VAL A 441 10.94 3.39 11.54
C VAL A 441 11.06 3.14 13.02
N ASP A 442 12.22 2.60 13.46
CA ASP A 442 12.59 2.51 14.87
C ASP A 442 12.90 3.91 15.40
N MET A 443 12.10 4.38 16.34
CA MET A 443 12.21 5.69 17.00
C MET A 443 12.63 5.55 18.47
N SER A 444 12.88 4.31 18.93
CA SER A 444 13.14 4.00 20.35
C SER A 444 14.32 4.77 20.93
N GLY A 445 15.31 5.16 20.09
CA GLY A 445 16.49 5.87 20.53
C GLY A 445 16.29 7.37 20.80
N TRP A 446 15.13 7.96 20.45
CA TRP A 446 14.92 9.41 20.55
C TRP A 446 13.48 9.85 20.85
N ILE A 447 12.50 8.95 20.79
CA ILE A 447 11.09 9.33 20.93
C ILE A 447 10.76 9.95 22.30
N ASP A 448 11.46 9.54 23.35
CA ASP A 448 11.24 10.05 24.71
C ASP A 448 11.81 11.48 24.90
N GLU A 449 12.73 11.91 24.03
CA GLU A 449 13.38 13.22 24.08
C GLU A 449 12.60 14.32 23.34
N VAL A 450 11.48 13.99 22.65
CA VAL A 450 10.74 14.92 21.83
C VAL A 450 9.28 15.05 22.28
N ASP A 451 8.65 16.22 22.07
CA ASP A 451 7.30 16.50 22.58
C ASP A 451 6.20 15.98 21.66
N ALA A 452 6.45 15.93 20.34
CA ALA A 452 5.48 15.40 19.40
C ALA A 452 6.16 14.71 18.21
N VAL A 453 5.47 13.67 17.68
CA VAL A 453 5.88 12.96 16.48
C VAL A 453 4.69 12.86 15.53
N VAL A 454 4.89 13.35 14.31
CA VAL A 454 3.91 13.29 13.21
C VAL A 454 4.46 12.39 12.11
N TRP A 455 3.76 11.35 11.78
CA TRP A 455 4.06 10.48 10.66
C TRP A 455 3.40 11.02 9.39
N ALA A 456 4.20 11.60 8.51
CA ALA A 456 3.76 12.13 7.23
C ALA A 456 3.78 11.08 6.10
N GLY A 457 4.44 9.93 6.32
CA GLY A 457 4.57 8.89 5.30
C GLY A 457 5.25 9.41 4.01
N TYR A 458 5.08 8.70 2.91
CA TYR A 458 5.33 9.27 1.59
C TYR A 458 4.02 9.87 1.07
N GLY A 459 3.84 11.15 1.35
CA GLY A 459 2.73 11.93 0.81
C GLY A 459 2.96 12.26 -0.67
N GLY A 460 1.93 12.82 -1.28
CA GLY A 460 1.99 13.30 -2.64
C GLY A 460 2.52 14.74 -2.75
N GLU A 461 2.07 15.44 -3.78
CA GLU A 461 2.57 16.80 -4.08
C GLU A 461 2.10 17.89 -3.10
N TYR A 462 1.23 17.57 -2.15
CA TYR A 462 0.72 18.49 -1.11
C TYR A 462 1.12 18.11 0.31
N VAL A 463 1.99 17.12 0.51
CA VAL A 463 2.32 16.58 1.84
C VAL A 463 2.67 17.67 2.86
N ASN A 464 3.50 18.64 2.50
CA ASN A 464 3.88 19.70 3.43
C ASN A 464 2.74 20.68 3.72
N LYS A 465 1.82 20.89 2.79
CA LYS A 465 0.58 21.65 3.06
C LYS A 465 -0.30 20.90 4.06
N ALA A 466 -0.49 19.61 3.87
CA ALA A 466 -1.26 18.78 4.80
C ALA A 466 -0.61 18.74 6.19
N VAL A 467 0.71 18.53 6.26
CA VAL A 467 1.49 18.58 7.52
C VAL A 467 1.31 19.95 8.20
N ALA A 468 1.48 21.06 7.47
CA ALA A 468 1.32 22.39 8.04
C ALA A 468 -0.08 22.62 8.61
N ARG A 469 -1.13 22.12 7.94
CA ARG A 469 -2.51 22.22 8.40
C ARG A 469 -2.78 21.36 9.65
N VAL A 470 -2.14 20.20 9.74
CA VAL A 470 -2.17 19.38 10.98
C VAL A 470 -1.42 20.13 12.10
N LEU A 471 -0.18 20.58 11.86
CA LEU A 471 0.62 21.25 12.88
C LEU A 471 -0.04 22.54 13.41
N THR A 472 -0.79 23.26 12.57
CA THR A 472 -1.51 24.48 12.96
C THR A 472 -2.93 24.25 13.47
N GLY A 473 -3.39 22.99 13.53
CA GLY A 473 -4.73 22.61 14.00
C GLY A 473 -5.88 22.92 13.06
N LYS A 474 -5.60 23.27 11.81
CA LYS A 474 -6.63 23.45 10.76
C LYS A 474 -7.22 22.11 10.30
N VAL A 475 -6.45 21.04 10.46
CA VAL A 475 -6.87 19.65 10.29
C VAL A 475 -6.66 18.94 11.61
N ASN A 476 -7.69 18.27 12.11
CA ASN A 476 -7.58 17.39 13.25
C ASN A 476 -7.10 16.00 12.75
N PRO A 477 -5.91 15.52 13.14
CA PRO A 477 -5.37 14.27 12.63
C PRO A 477 -6.30 13.09 12.95
N SER A 478 -6.46 12.20 11.97
CA SER A 478 -7.35 11.04 12.05
C SER A 478 -6.79 9.80 11.37
N GLY A 479 -5.57 9.90 10.82
CA GLY A 479 -4.84 8.77 10.27
C GLY A 479 -4.47 7.75 11.34
N LYS A 480 -4.45 6.47 10.97
CA LYS A 480 -4.04 5.37 11.84
C LYS A 480 -3.14 4.40 11.09
N LEU A 481 -2.09 3.91 11.76
CA LEU A 481 -1.13 2.99 11.16
C LEU A 481 -1.82 1.71 10.65
N THR A 482 -1.37 1.23 9.50
CA THR A 482 -1.83 -0.03 8.89
C THR A 482 -0.74 -1.10 8.89
N GLU A 483 0.28 -0.88 9.70
CA GLU A 483 1.34 -1.81 10.05
C GLU A 483 1.79 -1.56 11.49
N THR A 484 2.30 -2.61 12.14
CA THR A 484 2.89 -2.54 13.47
C THR A 484 4.29 -1.92 13.38
N PHE A 485 4.62 -0.99 14.27
CA PHE A 485 5.98 -0.46 14.42
C PHE A 485 6.68 -1.22 15.55
N PRO A 486 7.61 -2.12 15.25
CA PRO A 486 8.36 -2.85 16.29
C PRO A 486 9.30 -1.93 17.05
N LEU A 487 9.72 -2.32 18.24
CA LEU A 487 10.78 -1.64 19.01
C LEU A 487 12.15 -1.84 18.36
N ALA A 488 12.38 -3.03 17.78
CA ALA A 488 13.59 -3.36 17.06
C ALA A 488 13.30 -4.32 15.90
N LEU A 489 14.17 -4.34 14.89
CA LEU A 489 14.00 -5.23 13.73
C LEU A 489 14.04 -6.71 14.15
N GLU A 490 14.86 -7.03 15.14
CA GLU A 490 15.03 -8.37 15.69
C GLU A 490 13.77 -8.94 16.36
N ASP A 491 12.81 -8.09 16.73
CA ASP A 491 11.52 -8.50 17.28
C ASP A 491 10.55 -9.01 16.20
N VAL A 492 10.86 -8.77 14.91
CA VAL A 492 10.02 -9.20 13.79
C VAL A 492 10.28 -10.67 13.47
N PRO A 493 9.28 -11.56 13.56
CA PRO A 493 9.51 -13.01 13.42
C PRO A 493 10.03 -13.40 12.04
N ALA A 494 9.76 -12.60 11.02
CA ALA A 494 10.18 -12.82 9.65
C ALA A 494 11.62 -12.38 9.35
N GLU A 495 12.32 -11.68 10.25
CA GLU A 495 13.68 -11.16 10.01
C GLU A 495 14.69 -12.29 9.81
N ASN A 496 14.58 -13.35 10.56
CA ASN A 496 15.45 -14.51 10.45
C ASN A 496 14.97 -15.58 9.45
N ALA A 497 14.08 -15.22 8.53
CA ALA A 497 13.43 -16.15 7.61
C ALA A 497 14.29 -16.57 6.40
N TYR A 498 15.40 -15.88 6.15
CA TYR A 498 16.32 -16.26 5.09
C TYR A 498 17.17 -17.45 5.52
N SER A 499 16.90 -18.65 4.95
CA SER A 499 17.73 -19.83 5.19
C SER A 499 19.00 -19.83 4.34
N ASP A 500 18.91 -19.25 3.13
CA ASP A 500 20.01 -18.98 2.20
C ASP A 500 19.57 -17.87 1.21
N GLU A 501 20.38 -17.60 0.18
CA GLU A 501 20.03 -16.58 -0.83
C GLU A 501 18.87 -16.99 -1.75
N ALA A 502 18.49 -18.27 -1.79
CA ALA A 502 17.50 -18.81 -2.69
C ALA A 502 16.16 -19.15 -2.02
N VAL A 503 16.11 -19.22 -0.69
CA VAL A 503 14.93 -19.64 0.07
C VAL A 503 14.59 -18.68 1.19
N MET A 504 13.33 -18.24 1.21
CA MET A 504 12.73 -17.49 2.30
C MET A 504 11.64 -18.33 2.96
N LEU A 505 11.85 -18.71 4.21
CA LEU A 505 10.87 -19.47 4.98
C LEU A 505 9.82 -18.54 5.59
N TYR A 506 8.55 -18.88 5.41
CA TYR A 506 7.42 -18.19 6.05
C TYR A 506 7.02 -18.92 7.34
N SER A 507 8.03 -19.12 8.20
CA SER A 507 7.92 -19.94 9.41
C SER A 507 7.02 -19.34 10.50
N GLU A 508 6.76 -18.04 10.46
CA GLU A 508 5.82 -17.36 11.34
C GLU A 508 4.38 -17.76 11.06
N GLY A 509 4.09 -18.33 9.89
CA GLY A 509 2.76 -18.77 9.49
C GLY A 509 1.76 -17.62 9.50
N LEU A 510 0.62 -17.79 10.19
CA LEU A 510 -0.41 -16.76 10.31
C LEU A 510 0.02 -15.55 11.16
N ASN A 511 1.15 -15.60 11.84
CA ASN A 511 1.60 -14.58 12.78
C ASN A 511 2.39 -13.47 12.08
N VAL A 512 1.75 -12.74 11.20
CA VAL A 512 2.31 -11.57 10.52
C VAL A 512 1.84 -10.29 11.21
N GLY A 513 2.74 -9.36 11.46
CA GLY A 513 2.43 -8.06 12.05
C GLY A 513 1.76 -8.19 13.43
N TYR A 514 0.69 -7.41 13.68
CA TYR A 514 -0.01 -7.42 14.97
C TYR A 514 -0.48 -8.81 15.40
N ARG A 515 -0.72 -9.74 14.46
CA ARG A 515 -1.10 -11.12 14.80
C ARG A 515 -0.02 -11.81 15.62
N TYR A 516 1.25 -11.52 15.33
CA TYR A 516 2.38 -12.00 16.12
C TYR A 516 2.50 -11.28 17.46
N PHE A 517 2.62 -9.98 17.42
CA PHE A 517 2.89 -9.16 18.60
C PHE A 517 1.81 -9.34 19.67
N ASP A 518 0.53 -9.31 19.26
CA ASP A 518 -0.61 -9.52 20.16
C ASP A 518 -0.73 -10.95 20.69
N THR A 519 -0.37 -11.96 19.87
CA THR A 519 -0.47 -13.39 20.28
C THR A 519 0.58 -13.76 21.30
N PHE A 520 1.80 -13.24 21.12
CA PHE A 520 2.94 -13.59 21.97
C PHE A 520 3.24 -12.54 23.05
N GLY A 521 2.50 -11.44 23.07
CA GLY A 521 2.67 -10.35 24.04
C GLY A 521 4.02 -9.65 23.89
N VAL A 522 4.55 -9.55 22.67
CA VAL A 522 5.79 -8.84 22.37
C VAL A 522 5.49 -7.35 22.32
N PRO A 523 6.20 -6.51 23.11
CA PRO A 523 5.96 -5.07 23.12
C PRO A 523 6.34 -4.43 21.77
N VAL A 524 5.62 -3.39 21.40
CA VAL A 524 5.83 -2.64 20.16
C VAL A 524 5.97 -1.16 20.42
N LEU A 525 6.57 -0.43 19.51
CA LEU A 525 6.64 1.03 19.60
C LEU A 525 5.25 1.64 19.37
N PHE A 526 4.59 1.22 18.29
CA PHE A 526 3.19 1.55 18.02
C PHE A 526 2.44 0.33 17.47
N PRO A 527 1.28 0.00 18.05
CA PRO A 527 0.50 -1.14 17.59
C PRO A 527 -0.21 -0.83 16.26
N PHE A 528 -0.59 -1.87 15.55
CA PHE A 528 -1.47 -1.77 14.38
C PHE A 528 -2.75 -1.00 14.72
N GLY A 529 -3.15 -0.10 13.84
CA GLY A 529 -4.34 0.73 14.03
C GLY A 529 -4.12 1.94 14.94
N PHE A 530 -2.90 2.18 15.45
CA PHE A 530 -2.60 3.31 16.32
C PHE A 530 -2.59 4.65 15.57
N GLY A 531 -3.05 5.69 16.25
CA GLY A 531 -2.98 7.07 15.83
C GLY A 531 -3.77 7.95 16.80
N LEU A 532 -3.21 9.10 17.15
CA LEU A 532 -3.79 10.08 18.05
C LEU A 532 -4.64 11.10 17.27
N SER A 533 -5.48 11.81 18.00
CA SER A 533 -6.29 12.93 17.52
C SER A 533 -6.20 14.09 18.51
N TYR A 534 -6.49 15.30 18.07
CA TYR A 534 -6.73 16.42 18.99
C TYR A 534 -8.06 16.26 19.74
N SER A 535 -8.95 15.38 19.27
CA SER A 535 -10.18 15.00 19.95
C SER A 535 -9.98 13.75 20.79
N GLN A 536 -10.72 13.64 21.91
CA GLN A 536 -10.81 12.44 22.72
C GLN A 536 -12.13 11.75 22.46
N PHE A 537 -12.09 10.43 22.27
CA PHE A 537 -13.28 9.63 22.00
C PHE A 537 -13.51 8.59 23.10
N SER A 538 -14.78 8.31 23.38
CA SER A 538 -15.22 7.19 24.21
C SER A 538 -16.17 6.29 23.43
N TYR A 539 -16.16 5.01 23.77
CA TYR A 539 -16.99 3.99 23.12
C TYR A 539 -17.95 3.39 24.15
N CYS A 540 -19.20 3.23 23.78
CA CYS A 540 -20.21 2.67 24.68
C CYS A 540 -21.34 1.95 23.93
N ASN A 541 -22.24 1.29 24.71
CA ASN A 541 -23.50 0.70 24.24
C ASN A 541 -23.34 -0.38 23.16
N LEU A 542 -22.32 -1.26 23.26
CA LEU A 542 -22.15 -2.36 22.31
C LEU A 542 -23.29 -3.37 22.44
N SER A 543 -24.03 -3.57 21.36
CA SER A 543 -24.91 -4.72 21.14
C SER A 543 -24.35 -5.60 20.02
N VAL A 544 -24.51 -6.91 20.19
CA VAL A 544 -24.09 -7.93 19.23
C VAL A 544 -25.26 -8.88 19.01
N GLU A 545 -25.80 -8.93 17.82
CA GLU A 545 -27.00 -9.70 17.50
C GLU A 545 -26.74 -10.62 16.29
N LYS A 546 -27.18 -11.88 16.41
CA LYS A 546 -27.14 -12.85 15.29
C LYS A 546 -28.35 -12.60 14.38
N CYS A 547 -28.09 -12.31 13.11
CA CYS A 547 -29.08 -12.03 12.08
C CYS A 547 -28.95 -13.07 10.95
N GLY A 548 -29.52 -14.25 11.13
CA GLY A 548 -29.31 -15.38 10.20
C GLY A 548 -27.89 -15.88 10.28
N ASN A 549 -27.16 -15.80 9.16
CA ASN A 549 -25.74 -16.17 9.06
C ASN A 549 -24.78 -15.05 9.44
N ASP A 550 -25.28 -13.82 9.57
CA ASP A 550 -24.50 -12.63 9.84
C ASP A 550 -24.59 -12.24 11.31
N VAL A 551 -23.66 -11.40 11.74
CA VAL A 551 -23.62 -10.80 13.09
C VAL A 551 -23.65 -9.29 12.95
N LYS A 552 -24.73 -8.66 13.45
CA LYS A 552 -24.87 -7.21 13.48
C LYS A 552 -24.29 -6.65 14.77
N LEU A 553 -23.41 -5.67 14.65
CA LEU A 553 -22.81 -4.89 15.74
C LEU A 553 -23.38 -3.49 15.71
N CYS A 554 -23.77 -2.98 16.87
CA CYS A 554 -24.15 -1.59 17.04
C CYS A 554 -23.50 -1.04 18.32
N PHE A 555 -22.87 0.13 18.23
CA PHE A 555 -22.27 0.83 19.36
C PHE A 555 -22.22 2.33 19.11
N ASP A 556 -21.90 3.10 20.14
CA ASP A 556 -21.79 4.56 20.03
C ASP A 556 -20.34 5.00 20.22
N ILE A 557 -19.90 5.99 19.44
CA ILE A 557 -18.67 6.74 19.66
C ILE A 557 -19.03 8.17 20.02
N GLU A 558 -18.52 8.65 21.15
CA GLU A 558 -18.76 9.98 21.69
C GLU A 558 -17.47 10.81 21.64
N ASN A 559 -17.53 12.01 21.09
CA ASN A 559 -16.46 12.98 21.12
C ASN A 559 -16.56 13.82 22.41
N LEU A 560 -15.56 13.66 23.27
CA LEU A 560 -15.48 14.35 24.56
C LEU A 560 -14.84 15.74 24.48
N SER A 561 -14.43 16.18 23.29
CA SER A 561 -13.71 17.42 23.05
C SER A 561 -14.60 18.51 22.45
N ASP A 562 -14.08 19.76 22.44
CA ASP A 562 -14.76 20.94 21.87
C ASP A 562 -14.48 21.14 20.38
N ILE A 563 -13.77 20.21 19.74
CA ILE A 563 -13.44 20.22 18.31
C ILE A 563 -14.00 18.98 17.63
N ASP A 564 -14.46 19.16 16.41
CA ASP A 564 -14.91 18.05 15.55
C ASP A 564 -13.75 17.10 15.27
N GLY A 565 -14.03 15.80 15.13
CA GLY A 565 -13.00 14.81 14.82
C GLY A 565 -13.54 13.61 14.07
N LYS A 566 -12.63 12.81 13.54
CA LYS A 566 -12.91 11.52 12.92
C LYS A 566 -12.24 10.42 13.74
N GLU A 567 -12.94 9.31 13.91
CA GLU A 567 -12.42 8.15 14.63
C GLU A 567 -12.61 6.88 13.81
N VAL A 568 -11.69 5.92 13.96
CA VAL A 568 -11.72 4.63 13.28
C VAL A 568 -12.08 3.53 14.25
N ALA A 569 -13.31 3.03 14.15
CA ALA A 569 -13.72 1.83 14.86
C ALA A 569 -13.15 0.59 14.18
N GLN A 570 -12.35 -0.18 14.90
CA GLN A 570 -11.72 -1.42 14.44
C GLN A 570 -12.38 -2.60 15.14
N VAL A 571 -12.87 -3.57 14.37
CA VAL A 571 -13.57 -4.75 14.88
C VAL A 571 -12.71 -5.99 14.67
N TYR A 572 -12.29 -6.58 15.76
CA TYR A 572 -11.52 -7.82 15.78
C TYR A 572 -12.38 -8.99 16.26
N VAL A 573 -12.09 -10.16 15.76
CA VAL A 573 -12.71 -11.42 16.17
C VAL A 573 -11.65 -12.32 16.77
N ARG A 574 -11.96 -12.90 17.94
CA ARG A 574 -11.17 -13.90 18.64
C ARG A 574 -12.00 -15.16 18.82
N GLU A 575 -11.51 -16.29 18.39
CA GLU A 575 -12.11 -17.58 18.69
C GLU A 575 -11.59 -18.09 20.04
N ILE A 576 -12.50 -18.33 21.02
CA ILE A 576 -12.13 -18.73 22.39
C ILE A 576 -11.93 -20.24 22.48
N THR A 577 -12.74 -21.02 21.74
CA THR A 577 -12.79 -22.48 21.81
C THR A 577 -12.27 -23.14 20.55
N SER A 578 -11.21 -22.58 19.96
CA SER A 578 -10.67 -23.06 18.69
C SER A 578 -10.05 -24.46 18.81
N GLU A 579 -10.38 -25.32 17.86
CA GLU A 579 -9.77 -26.65 17.69
C GLU A 579 -8.50 -26.58 16.82
N VAL A 580 -8.27 -25.46 16.16
CA VAL A 580 -7.11 -25.20 15.32
C VAL A 580 -6.36 -23.96 15.81
N TYR A 581 -5.08 -23.89 15.52
CA TYR A 581 -4.33 -22.67 15.84
C TYR A 581 -4.95 -21.44 15.15
N ARG A 582 -5.13 -20.36 15.89
CA ARG A 582 -5.48 -19.03 15.38
C ARG A 582 -4.68 -17.97 16.12
N PRO A 583 -4.31 -16.85 15.48
CA PRO A 583 -3.78 -15.68 16.18
C PRO A 583 -4.75 -15.22 17.29
N TYR A 584 -4.24 -14.50 18.28
CA TYR A 584 -5.03 -14.04 19.42
C TYR A 584 -6.32 -13.31 19.00
N LYS A 585 -6.23 -12.50 17.94
CA LYS A 585 -7.37 -11.83 17.29
C LYS A 585 -7.04 -11.47 15.86
N GLU A 586 -8.06 -11.23 15.05
CA GLU A 586 -7.94 -10.87 13.65
C GLU A 586 -8.91 -9.74 13.31
N LEU A 587 -8.46 -8.73 12.59
CA LEU A 587 -9.32 -7.66 12.07
C LEU A 587 -10.33 -8.25 11.08
N LYS A 588 -11.62 -7.99 11.30
CA LYS A 588 -12.70 -8.49 10.43
C LYS A 588 -13.60 -7.40 9.88
N ALA A 589 -13.56 -6.20 10.46
CA ALA A 589 -14.21 -5.02 9.90
C ALA A 589 -13.62 -3.74 10.49
N PHE A 590 -13.85 -2.64 9.81
CA PHE A 590 -13.51 -1.29 10.29
C PHE A 590 -14.49 -0.26 9.73
N LYS A 591 -14.57 0.89 10.41
CA LYS A 591 -15.39 2.01 9.93
C LYS A 591 -14.85 3.33 10.46
N LYS A 592 -14.47 4.24 9.57
CA LYS A 592 -14.17 5.62 9.94
C LYS A 592 -15.46 6.42 10.05
N VAL A 593 -15.61 7.19 11.12
CA VAL A 593 -16.80 8.00 11.36
C VAL A 593 -16.44 9.41 11.79
N PHE A 594 -17.22 10.37 11.31
CA PHE A 594 -17.16 11.75 11.78
C PHE A 594 -18.01 11.92 13.05
N VAL A 595 -17.43 12.50 14.09
CA VAL A 595 -18.11 12.76 15.36
C VAL A 595 -17.97 14.22 15.73
N LYS A 596 -19.07 14.97 15.69
CA LYS A 596 -19.08 16.38 16.08
C LYS A 596 -18.62 16.57 17.51
N ALA A 597 -18.04 17.75 17.80
CA ALA A 597 -17.68 18.18 19.14
C ALA A 597 -18.85 17.99 20.14
N ARG A 598 -18.56 17.36 21.28
CA ARG A 598 -19.53 17.08 22.35
C ARG A 598 -20.76 16.27 21.91
N ASN A 599 -20.66 15.56 20.78
CA ASN A 599 -21.75 14.73 20.26
C ASN A 599 -21.36 13.25 20.19
N LYS A 600 -22.36 12.44 19.88
CA LYS A 600 -22.29 10.99 19.74
C LYS A 600 -22.74 10.56 18.36
N THR A 601 -22.04 9.59 17.78
CA THR A 601 -22.38 8.96 16.50
C THR A 601 -22.62 7.47 16.71
N ARG A 602 -23.75 6.97 16.20
CA ARG A 602 -24.07 5.53 16.17
C ARG A 602 -23.31 4.86 15.05
N VAL A 603 -22.60 3.78 15.38
CA VAL A 603 -21.87 2.94 14.42
C VAL A 603 -22.59 1.61 14.27
N GLU A 604 -22.84 1.22 13.03
CA GLU A 604 -23.39 -0.10 12.69
C GLU A 604 -22.41 -0.79 11.75
N ILE A 605 -22.09 -2.06 12.06
CA ILE A 605 -21.22 -2.93 11.28
C ILE A 605 -21.86 -4.32 11.21
N THR A 606 -21.79 -4.95 10.06
CA THR A 606 -22.25 -6.33 9.89
C THR A 606 -21.03 -7.20 9.53
N LEU A 607 -20.83 -8.25 10.30
CA LEU A 607 -19.88 -9.31 10.01
C LEU A 607 -20.64 -10.45 9.34
N ASP A 608 -20.26 -10.82 8.15
CA ASP A 608 -20.78 -12.01 7.49
C ASP A 608 -20.13 -13.29 8.07
N ARG A 609 -20.64 -14.45 7.66
CA ARG A 609 -20.14 -15.73 8.16
C ARG A 609 -18.63 -15.96 7.91
N SER A 610 -18.06 -15.35 6.85
CA SER A 610 -16.64 -15.48 6.52
C SER A 610 -15.72 -14.86 7.56
N ALA A 611 -16.21 -13.89 8.37
CA ALA A 611 -15.45 -13.29 9.46
C ALA A 611 -15.01 -14.30 10.54
N PHE A 612 -15.70 -15.44 10.64
CA PHE A 612 -15.47 -16.51 11.61
C PHE A 612 -14.73 -17.71 11.01
N ALA A 613 -14.48 -17.69 9.70
CA ALA A 613 -13.87 -18.79 8.97
C ALA A 613 -12.35 -18.83 9.10
N TYR A 614 -11.80 -20.03 8.92
CA TYR A 614 -10.40 -20.32 8.65
C TYR A 614 -10.32 -21.26 7.44
N TYR A 615 -9.14 -21.34 6.81
CA TYR A 615 -8.95 -22.28 5.71
C TYR A 615 -8.54 -23.65 6.24
N SER A 616 -9.38 -24.66 6.02
CA SER A 616 -9.12 -26.03 6.40
C SER A 616 -8.38 -26.76 5.27
N VAL A 617 -7.08 -26.99 5.43
CA VAL A 617 -6.27 -27.74 4.46
C VAL A 617 -6.80 -29.17 4.27
N ALA A 618 -7.28 -29.80 5.34
CA ALA A 618 -7.81 -31.17 5.27
C ALA A 618 -9.11 -31.28 4.47
N LYS A 619 -9.92 -30.19 4.42
CA LYS A 619 -11.19 -30.12 3.67
C LYS A 619 -11.06 -29.38 2.35
N ASP A 620 -9.90 -28.76 2.12
CA ASP A 620 -9.61 -27.88 0.99
C ASP A 620 -10.67 -26.77 0.78
N CYS A 621 -11.12 -26.16 1.88
CA CYS A 621 -12.13 -25.09 1.83
C CYS A 621 -12.14 -24.21 3.09
N TRP A 622 -12.73 -23.01 2.95
CA TRP A 622 -13.06 -22.14 4.07
C TRP A 622 -14.10 -22.82 4.97
N THR A 623 -13.79 -22.91 6.26
CA THR A 623 -14.60 -23.64 7.26
C THR A 623 -14.87 -22.73 8.45
N VAL A 624 -16.10 -22.74 8.94
CA VAL A 624 -16.49 -22.15 10.22
C VAL A 624 -16.73 -23.27 11.20
N HIS A 625 -16.00 -23.29 12.31
CA HIS A 625 -16.32 -24.17 13.43
C HIS A 625 -17.39 -23.49 14.29
N GLY A 626 -18.34 -24.28 14.80
CA GLY A 626 -19.24 -23.83 15.87
C GLY A 626 -18.45 -23.61 17.14
N GLY A 627 -18.72 -22.49 17.84
CA GLY A 627 -18.00 -22.20 19.07
C GLY A 627 -18.27 -20.82 19.63
N VAL A 628 -17.54 -20.50 20.69
CA VAL A 628 -17.62 -19.17 21.33
C VAL A 628 -16.58 -18.25 20.73
N PHE A 629 -17.07 -17.15 20.19
CA PHE A 629 -16.25 -16.05 19.66
C PHE A 629 -16.39 -14.80 20.55
N GLU A 630 -15.32 -14.05 20.64
CA GLU A 630 -15.30 -12.74 21.26
C GLU A 630 -15.18 -11.66 20.18
N ILE A 631 -16.11 -10.72 20.19
CA ILE A 631 -16.08 -9.53 19.34
C ILE A 631 -15.41 -8.42 20.13
N LEU A 632 -14.35 -7.87 19.61
CA LEU A 632 -13.51 -6.85 20.21
C LEU A 632 -13.61 -5.58 19.36
N VAL A 633 -14.00 -4.47 19.96
CA VAL A 633 -14.07 -3.16 19.27
C VAL A 633 -13.06 -2.23 19.92
N GLY A 634 -12.18 -1.67 19.12
CA GLY A 634 -11.11 -0.82 19.62
C GLY A 634 -10.74 0.33 18.69
N ALA A 635 -9.85 1.18 19.17
CA ALA A 635 -9.22 2.27 18.44
C ALA A 635 -7.83 1.88 17.86
N SER A 636 -7.30 0.74 18.29
CA SER A 636 -6.12 0.05 17.74
C SER A 636 -6.17 -1.43 18.12
N SER A 637 -5.20 -2.22 17.67
CA SER A 637 -5.13 -3.63 18.05
C SER A 637 -4.93 -3.81 19.57
N GLU A 638 -4.22 -2.95 20.24
CA GLU A 638 -4.01 -3.01 21.70
C GLU A 638 -5.09 -2.25 22.50
N ASN A 639 -5.64 -1.17 21.94
CA ASN A 639 -6.64 -0.35 22.63
C ASN A 639 -8.07 -0.85 22.37
N ILE A 640 -8.42 -1.97 23.00
CA ILE A 640 -9.75 -2.57 22.92
C ILE A 640 -10.67 -1.95 24.00
N LEU A 641 -11.71 -1.26 23.56
CA LEU A 641 -12.59 -0.47 24.41
C LEU A 641 -13.91 -1.17 24.72
N LEU A 642 -14.43 -1.99 23.80
CA LEU A 642 -15.65 -2.75 23.99
C LEU A 642 -15.44 -4.21 23.62
N LYS A 643 -16.12 -5.12 24.31
CA LYS A 643 -16.11 -6.56 24.01
C LYS A 643 -17.43 -7.22 24.37
N ASN A 644 -17.79 -8.20 23.56
CA ASN A 644 -18.94 -9.05 23.77
C ASN A 644 -18.67 -10.45 23.22
N LYS A 645 -19.40 -11.45 23.69
CA LYS A 645 -19.28 -12.84 23.24
C LYS A 645 -20.49 -13.22 22.41
N ILE A 646 -20.26 -14.09 21.43
CA ILE A 646 -21.31 -14.65 20.58
C ILE A 646 -21.02 -16.13 20.33
N VAL A 647 -22.07 -16.92 20.20
CA VAL A 647 -21.98 -18.33 19.80
C VAL A 647 -22.31 -18.40 18.31
N ILE A 648 -21.39 -18.97 17.54
CA ILE A 648 -21.57 -19.28 16.12
C ILE A 648 -21.79 -20.79 16.00
N ASP A 649 -22.82 -21.18 15.23
CA ASP A 649 -23.16 -22.59 14.96
C ASP A 649 -22.45 -23.11 13.73
#